data_34c34c182954029abd98ea38c8737c41
#
_entry.id   34c34c182954029abd98ea38c8737c41
#
_cell.length_a   1.000
_cell.length_b   1.000
_cell.length_c   1.000
_cell.angle_alpha   90.00
_cell.angle_beta   90.00
_cell.angle_gamma   90.00
#
_symmetry.space_group_name_H-M   'P 1'
#
loop_
_entity.id
_entity.type
_entity.pdbx_description
1 polymer ?
#
loop_
_entity_poly.entity_id
_entity_poly.type
_entity_poly.pdbx_seq_one_letter_code
_entity_poly.pdbx_strand_id
1 'polypeptide(L)'
;MPQGKSAGKVKSMMTCFRNCTAAVFAALSLSSPAEPAVVPLPSQMRELGGVCRSGKVAVVRDASLPPEGYRLSVTADGVEIKCSDGAGETYARQTLAQLKVGEDGGYSCVEIVDAPKYRWRGLMLDDARHFFGKEVVKAFLDRMVEHKFNIFHWHLVDDQGWRIEIRKHPELVEYGAKRPCSVKYGTHPSWPDGKLHFELNNEPYGPFYYTQDDIREILAYAKERHITVVPEIELPGHVRAMLAAHPEYSCVGEKLPRTPRVYWSIEDEVLCAGNDGGIKLLEEIFDEVCELFPDSPVIHIGGDECPKKRWKECPKCQARIKDLGLKDENALQAWLTTRFARYLEAKGRRVLGWDEILNGDVPSSAIGMSWRTARHGRSVMTAGEAARRGHDVVCTPNTFCYLDYKQDLKDDPYCYIGGCLPLKRCYWFDPAAGVEEKYRHRILGGQGNCWTEYTINRFDLEWKTWPRACAIAEVLWSGPERRDWDNFRSRLAVHRRRLVKSGLNCAPFDDAAEPMPENVPELMTTFDGRKVDCTEMWEKVRRPELKERFLEKFYGVRPAAAEKPEVSFSAEEPDREMIDGKAIRKRVRISYKGPYGSNSFVATAFIPKSERPMPAFLLICNRDPKLNLDPERKVKSGFWPVEEIVARGYAAIAFWNGDICKDNYNPSTTFLDGVFPCFERPQDRDDRSWAVLSAWAWGASRVMDWIETEPLLNAKRVAVVGHSRGGKTSLLAGVTDERFAMTCVNDSGCGGAKLAHIDLPESEHYNAFLRSRVTYWFCGAFQRYCVNKDTELEIDQHQWAALIAPRLLAIASASEDKWAGQPGEFHTARLASPAWELYGRKGLSGKVFPPCGVHLADGDVSYHMRSGKHDLTPTDWRLYMNFADSHGWNR
;
A
#
# COMPACT_ATOMS: atom_id res chain seq x y z
N MET A 1 58.62 38.22 4.57
CA MET A 1 59.54 38.81 5.61
C MET A 1 59.19 40.27 5.90
N PRO A 2 59.30 40.84 7.08
CA PRO A 2 59.48 40.20 8.38
C PRO A 2 58.36 40.57 9.38
N GLN A 3 58.08 39.74 10.39
CA GLN A 3 58.45 39.83 11.81
C GLN A 3 57.75 40.98 12.57
N GLY A 4 57.30 40.87 13.76
CA GLY A 4 57.40 39.92 14.85
C GLY A 4 56.55 40.36 16.05
N LYS A 5 56.27 39.44 16.95
CA LYS A 5 56.50 39.41 18.40
C LYS A 5 55.96 40.60 19.24
N SER A 6 55.32 40.41 20.40
CA SER A 6 55.54 39.58 21.60
C SER A 6 54.38 39.85 22.59
N ALA A 7 53.75 38.99 23.28
CA ALA A 7 54.10 38.32 24.57
C ALA A 7 54.04 39.24 25.83
N GLY A 8 53.29 38.83 26.82
CA GLY A 8 53.45 39.20 28.25
C GLY A 8 52.12 39.22 29.02
N LYS A 9 51.79 38.15 29.72
CA LYS A 9 52.01 37.79 31.14
C LYS A 9 51.04 38.54 32.13
N VAL A 10 50.08 37.83 32.69
CA VAL A 10 50.04 37.17 34.02
C VAL A 10 49.85 38.09 35.21
N LYS A 11 48.76 37.87 36.00
CA LYS A 11 48.55 37.60 37.45
C LYS A 11 47.18 38.04 37.88
N SER A 12 46.28 37.17 38.35
CA SER A 12 46.11 36.67 39.73
C SER A 12 45.55 37.67 40.73
N MET A 13 44.36 37.44 41.23
CA MET A 13 44.08 37.19 42.67
C MET A 13 42.56 37.23 42.94
N MET A 14 42.09 36.21 43.46
CA MET A 14 41.20 35.77 44.51
C MET A 14 40.39 36.79 45.29
N THR A 15 39.21 36.40 45.64
CA THR A 15 38.35 36.50 46.84
C THR A 15 37.37 37.66 46.93
N CYS A 16 36.08 37.41 46.90
CA CYS A 16 35.22 37.51 48.07
C CYS A 16 33.80 36.99 47.85
N PHE A 17 33.38 36.20 48.79
CA PHE A 17 31.98 35.71 48.93
C PHE A 17 31.01 36.83 49.22
N ARG A 18 29.79 36.79 48.61
CA ARG A 18 28.55 37.03 49.42
C ARG A 18 27.32 36.66 48.56
N ASN A 19 26.47 35.85 49.12
CA ASN A 19 25.13 35.44 48.86
C ASN A 19 24.28 36.47 48.06
N CYS A 20 23.71 35.95 46.88
CA CYS A 20 22.41 36.39 46.42
C CYS A 20 21.70 35.17 45.89
N THR A 21 20.65 34.75 46.57
CA THR A 21 19.63 33.82 46.14
C THR A 21 19.05 34.29 44.79
N ALA A 22 19.46 33.65 43.69
CA ALA A 22 18.82 33.83 42.42
C ALA A 22 17.77 32.72 42.28
N ALA A 23 16.50 33.11 42.25
CA ALA A 23 15.39 32.25 41.89
C ALA A 23 15.64 31.66 40.50
N VAL A 24 15.71 30.33 40.44
CA VAL A 24 15.68 29.58 39.18
C VAL A 24 14.26 29.72 38.64
N PHE A 25 14.06 30.67 37.74
CA PHE A 25 12.93 30.61 36.82
C PHE A 25 13.23 29.46 35.88
N ALA A 26 12.62 28.29 36.13
CA ALA A 26 12.37 27.29 35.13
C ALA A 26 11.47 27.95 34.08
N ALA A 27 12.06 28.40 32.99
CA ALA A 27 11.33 28.71 31.78
C ALA A 27 10.78 27.37 31.27
N LEU A 28 9.58 27.00 31.69
CA LEU A 28 8.71 26.13 30.91
C LEU A 28 8.56 26.83 29.56
N SER A 29 9.29 26.36 28.58
CA SER A 29 8.97 26.61 27.17
C SER A 29 7.60 25.99 26.93
N LEU A 30 6.54 26.76 27.18
CA LEU A 30 5.25 26.54 26.57
C LEU A 30 5.52 26.62 25.06
N SER A 31 5.71 25.47 24.42
CA SER A 31 5.62 25.38 22.97
C SER A 31 4.27 25.99 22.61
N SER A 32 4.28 27.10 21.88
CA SER A 32 3.07 27.63 21.26
C SER A 32 2.36 26.47 20.60
N PRO A 33 1.04 26.28 20.78
CA PRO A 33 0.32 25.26 20.06
C PRO A 33 0.61 25.45 18.56
N ALA A 34 1.03 24.36 17.90
CA ALA A 34 1.33 24.41 16.47
C ALA A 34 0.10 24.93 15.72
N GLU A 35 0.31 25.82 14.74
CA GLU A 35 -0.78 26.38 13.91
C GLU A 35 -1.71 25.25 13.42
N PRO A 36 -3.05 25.43 13.49
CA PRO A 36 -3.99 24.41 13.06
C PRO A 36 -3.78 24.04 11.58
N ALA A 37 -3.36 22.81 11.32
CA ALA A 37 -3.07 22.32 9.98
C ALA A 37 -4.35 21.76 9.32
N VAL A 38 -5.04 22.60 8.55
CA VAL A 38 -6.28 22.22 7.81
C VAL A 38 -5.96 22.06 6.33
N VAL A 39 -6.42 20.98 5.71
CA VAL A 39 -6.31 20.67 4.27
C VAL A 39 -7.69 20.21 3.76
N PRO A 40 -8.28 20.86 2.75
CA PRO A 40 -7.88 22.09 2.05
C PRO A 40 -7.88 23.33 2.95
N LEU A 41 -7.07 24.34 2.56
CA LEU A 41 -6.99 25.61 3.28
C LEU A 41 -8.33 26.37 3.23
N PRO A 42 -8.92 26.77 4.36
CA PRO A 42 -10.14 27.56 4.38
C PRO A 42 -9.95 28.94 3.75
N SER A 43 -11.02 29.51 3.20
CA SER A 43 -11.02 30.84 2.59
C SER A 43 -10.53 31.94 3.57
N GLN A 44 -10.98 31.86 4.83
CA GLN A 44 -10.50 32.71 5.92
C GLN A 44 -10.41 31.86 7.20
N MET A 45 -9.30 31.97 7.91
CA MET A 45 -9.09 31.33 9.23
C MET A 45 -8.39 32.32 10.15
N ARG A 46 -8.95 32.49 11.35
CA ARG A 46 -8.36 33.30 12.42
C ARG A 46 -8.25 32.44 13.68
N GLU A 47 -7.07 32.30 14.20
CA GLU A 47 -6.82 31.63 15.48
C GLU A 47 -7.24 32.53 16.64
N LEU A 48 -7.89 31.93 17.62
CA LEU A 48 -8.31 32.64 18.84
C LEU A 48 -7.42 32.31 20.04
N GLY A 49 -6.59 31.27 19.91
CA GLY A 49 -5.82 30.70 21.00
C GLY A 49 -6.67 29.90 21.98
N GLY A 50 -6.07 28.92 22.62
CA GLY A 50 -6.76 28.02 23.55
C GLY A 50 -7.42 26.80 22.91
N VAL A 51 -8.06 25.98 23.73
CA VAL A 51 -8.67 24.71 23.35
C VAL A 51 -10.11 24.65 23.86
N CYS A 52 -11.05 24.41 22.97
CA CYS A 52 -12.45 24.09 23.28
C CYS A 52 -12.56 22.65 23.78
N ARG A 53 -12.98 22.46 25.01
CA ARG A 53 -13.28 21.12 25.59
C ARG A 53 -14.76 20.87 25.74
N SER A 54 -15.59 21.79 25.31
CA SER A 54 -17.05 21.68 25.36
C SER A 54 -17.54 20.72 24.26
N GLY A 55 -18.30 19.71 24.63
CA GLY A 55 -18.96 18.79 23.68
C GLY A 55 -20.17 19.41 22.94
N LYS A 56 -20.48 20.70 23.17
CA LYS A 56 -21.64 21.36 22.57
C LYS A 56 -21.33 21.78 21.13
N VAL A 57 -22.07 21.26 20.18
CA VAL A 57 -22.01 21.66 18.76
C VAL A 57 -23.39 22.14 18.35
N ALA A 58 -23.53 23.43 18.03
CA ALA A 58 -24.73 24.03 17.50
C ALA A 58 -24.64 24.15 15.95
N VAL A 59 -25.70 23.79 15.23
CA VAL A 59 -25.77 23.93 13.76
C VAL A 59 -26.93 24.85 13.43
N VAL A 60 -26.66 25.85 12.59
CA VAL A 60 -27.65 26.87 12.17
C VAL A 60 -27.60 27.00 10.63
N ARG A 61 -28.77 27.03 10.00
CA ARG A 61 -28.84 27.32 8.56
C ARG A 61 -28.76 28.83 8.33
N ASP A 62 -27.90 29.22 7.38
CA ASP A 62 -27.68 30.61 6.97
C ASP A 62 -27.67 30.71 5.44
N ALA A 63 -28.82 31.06 4.87
CA ALA A 63 -28.99 31.18 3.42
C ALA A 63 -28.23 32.37 2.80
N SER A 64 -27.57 33.21 3.59
CA SER A 64 -26.71 34.28 3.07
C SER A 64 -25.33 33.77 2.63
N LEU A 65 -24.96 32.56 3.04
CA LEU A 65 -23.69 31.90 2.63
C LEU A 65 -23.80 31.35 1.20
N PRO A 66 -22.67 31.32 0.46
CA PRO A 66 -22.66 30.70 -0.87
C PRO A 66 -23.00 29.21 -0.78
N PRO A 67 -23.43 28.56 -1.87
CA PRO A 67 -23.67 27.11 -1.90
C PRO A 67 -22.45 26.34 -1.38
N GLU A 68 -22.69 25.29 -0.57
CA GLU A 68 -21.67 24.48 0.12
C GLU A 68 -20.80 25.28 1.13
N GLY A 69 -21.12 26.57 1.37
CA GLY A 69 -20.37 27.48 2.26
C GLY A 69 -20.75 27.30 3.72
N TYR A 70 -19.80 27.64 4.60
CA TYR A 70 -19.99 27.59 6.05
C TYR A 70 -19.17 28.65 6.81
N ARG A 71 -19.61 28.92 8.06
CA ARG A 71 -18.83 29.57 9.12
C ARG A 71 -18.70 28.61 10.28
N LEU A 72 -17.47 28.44 10.77
CA LEU A 72 -17.17 27.59 11.92
C LEU A 72 -16.53 28.45 13.00
N SER A 73 -17.20 28.58 14.15
CA SER A 73 -16.67 29.26 15.34
C SER A 73 -16.42 28.24 16.43
N VAL A 74 -15.18 28.09 16.85
CA VAL A 74 -14.74 27.23 17.93
C VAL A 74 -14.20 28.13 19.04
N THR A 75 -14.91 28.20 20.17
CA THR A 75 -14.54 28.98 21.36
C THR A 75 -14.45 28.10 22.59
N ALA A 76 -13.97 28.61 23.70
CA ALA A 76 -13.94 27.86 24.96
C ALA A 76 -15.31 27.33 25.38
N ASP A 77 -16.40 28.05 25.01
CA ASP A 77 -17.79 27.73 25.41
C ASP A 77 -18.44 26.65 24.54
N GLY A 78 -17.95 26.44 23.29
CA GLY A 78 -18.49 25.46 22.37
C GLY A 78 -18.16 25.70 20.90
N VAL A 79 -18.81 24.93 20.04
CA VAL A 79 -18.68 24.98 18.58
C VAL A 79 -20.00 25.43 17.97
N GLU A 80 -19.98 26.44 17.11
CA GLU A 80 -21.08 26.88 16.27
C GLU A 80 -20.73 26.67 14.79
N ILE A 81 -21.61 25.99 14.04
CA ILE A 81 -21.53 25.83 12.60
C ILE A 81 -22.74 26.56 11.97
N LYS A 82 -22.47 27.60 11.16
CA LYS A 82 -23.47 28.19 10.28
C LYS A 82 -23.18 27.72 8.86
N CYS A 83 -24.17 27.19 8.15
CA CYS A 83 -23.99 26.60 6.84
C CYS A 83 -25.15 26.89 5.89
N SER A 84 -24.85 27.02 4.59
CA SER A 84 -25.86 27.26 3.56
C SER A 84 -26.81 26.07 3.36
N ASP A 85 -26.26 24.85 3.41
CA ASP A 85 -26.90 23.59 3.06
C ASP A 85 -26.27 22.39 3.82
N GLY A 86 -26.69 21.17 3.49
CA GLY A 86 -26.17 19.95 4.10
C GLY A 86 -24.69 19.68 3.76
N ALA A 87 -24.28 20.03 2.54
CA ALA A 87 -22.89 19.89 2.13
C ALA A 87 -21.98 20.84 2.91
N GLY A 88 -22.38 22.10 3.10
CA GLY A 88 -21.67 23.07 3.93
C GLY A 88 -21.51 22.61 5.38
N GLU A 89 -22.57 21.99 5.97
CA GLU A 89 -22.46 21.36 7.30
C GLU A 89 -21.43 20.23 7.31
N THR A 90 -21.50 19.33 6.32
CA THR A 90 -20.57 18.20 6.21
C THR A 90 -19.13 18.69 6.12
N TYR A 91 -18.84 19.67 5.27
CA TYR A 91 -17.48 20.20 5.13
C TYR A 91 -16.99 20.97 6.35
N ALA A 92 -17.88 21.67 7.07
CA ALA A 92 -17.54 22.26 8.36
C ALA A 92 -17.13 21.20 9.39
N ARG A 93 -17.85 20.06 9.43
CA ARG A 93 -17.51 18.94 10.31
C ARG A 93 -16.18 18.27 9.95
N GLN A 94 -15.87 18.14 8.64
CA GLN A 94 -14.55 17.65 8.19
C GLN A 94 -13.43 18.60 8.62
N THR A 95 -13.66 19.91 8.53
CA THR A 95 -12.70 20.91 9.02
C THR A 95 -12.54 20.84 10.55
N LEU A 96 -13.65 20.73 11.29
CA LEU A 96 -13.63 20.59 12.75
C LEU A 96 -12.84 19.35 13.20
N ALA A 97 -13.01 18.21 12.50
CA ALA A 97 -12.25 16.99 12.77
C ALA A 97 -10.73 17.19 12.66
N GLN A 98 -10.28 18.04 11.74
CA GLN A 98 -8.87 18.36 11.56
C GLN A 98 -8.33 19.35 12.63
N LEU A 99 -9.18 20.02 13.37
CA LEU A 99 -8.83 20.93 14.47
C LEU A 99 -8.67 20.22 15.82
N LYS A 100 -8.83 18.91 15.88
CA LYS A 100 -8.71 18.10 17.10
C LYS A 100 -7.29 18.21 17.70
N VAL A 101 -7.21 18.44 19.02
CA VAL A 101 -5.96 18.61 19.76
C VAL A 101 -5.85 17.48 20.79
N GLY A 102 -4.74 16.73 20.70
CA GLY A 102 -4.46 15.64 21.65
C GLY A 102 -5.48 14.51 21.63
N GLU A 103 -5.31 13.53 22.49
CA GLU A 103 -6.24 12.40 22.67
C GLU A 103 -7.46 12.78 23.53
N ASP A 104 -7.35 13.79 24.35
CA ASP A 104 -8.41 14.29 25.25
C ASP A 104 -9.61 14.94 24.53
N GLY A 105 -9.61 14.99 23.20
CA GLY A 105 -10.77 15.33 22.38
C GLY A 105 -11.15 16.81 22.33
N GLY A 106 -10.26 17.74 22.68
CA GLY A 106 -10.48 19.18 22.49
C GLY A 106 -10.26 19.64 21.05
N TYR A 107 -10.73 20.85 20.72
CA TYR A 107 -10.54 21.48 19.40
C TYR A 107 -9.81 22.81 19.56
N SER A 108 -8.88 23.14 18.65
CA SER A 108 -8.27 24.46 18.59
C SER A 108 -9.33 25.54 18.42
N CYS A 109 -9.27 26.64 19.23
CA CYS A 109 -10.21 27.73 19.12
C CYS A 109 -9.88 28.59 17.89
N VAL A 110 -10.84 28.67 16.96
CA VAL A 110 -10.70 29.35 15.68
C VAL A 110 -12.02 29.97 15.20
N GLU A 111 -11.93 30.96 14.32
CA GLU A 111 -13.01 31.41 13.44
C GLU A 111 -12.66 31.12 11.99
N ILE A 112 -13.54 30.45 11.27
CA ILE A 112 -13.36 30.07 9.87
C ILE A 112 -14.59 30.55 9.08
N VAL A 113 -14.33 31.16 7.89
CA VAL A 113 -15.34 31.39 6.86
C VAL A 113 -14.84 30.71 5.59
N ASP A 114 -15.65 29.86 4.99
CA ASP A 114 -15.19 28.98 3.94
C ASP A 114 -16.28 28.63 2.90
N ALA A 115 -15.86 28.48 1.66
CA ALA A 115 -16.68 28.01 0.55
C ALA A 115 -15.79 27.55 -0.61
N PRO A 116 -16.27 26.64 -1.49
CA PRO A 116 -15.47 26.16 -2.61
C PRO A 116 -15.29 27.20 -3.71
N LYS A 117 -14.09 27.23 -4.33
CA LYS A 117 -13.80 28.02 -5.52
C LYS A 117 -14.46 27.44 -6.77
N TYR A 118 -14.40 26.12 -6.95
CA TYR A 118 -14.94 25.43 -8.11
C TYR A 118 -16.09 24.50 -7.71
N ARG A 119 -17.11 24.44 -8.58
CA ARG A 119 -18.30 23.61 -8.37
C ARG A 119 -18.08 22.13 -8.71
N TRP A 120 -17.11 21.80 -9.59
CA TRP A 120 -16.68 20.44 -9.90
C TRP A 120 -15.35 20.18 -9.23
N ARG A 121 -15.34 19.29 -8.25
CA ARG A 121 -14.16 18.85 -7.53
C ARG A 121 -14.17 17.33 -7.51
N GLY A 122 -13.56 16.73 -8.55
CA GLY A 122 -13.72 15.31 -8.87
C GLY A 122 -12.53 14.46 -8.52
N LEU A 123 -12.81 13.17 -8.27
CA LEU A 123 -11.87 12.06 -8.42
C LEU A 123 -12.53 10.97 -9.27
N MET A 124 -11.75 10.35 -10.17
CA MET A 124 -12.16 9.21 -10.98
C MET A 124 -11.48 7.94 -10.46
N LEU A 125 -12.22 6.83 -10.48
CA LEU A 125 -11.70 5.48 -10.27
C LEU A 125 -12.05 4.61 -11.48
N ASP A 126 -11.03 3.97 -12.06
CA ASP A 126 -11.15 2.94 -13.10
C ASP A 126 -11.33 1.56 -12.44
N ASP A 127 -12.54 1.02 -12.52
CA ASP A 127 -12.86 -0.34 -12.11
C ASP A 127 -12.83 -1.34 -13.29
N ALA A 128 -12.67 -0.85 -14.51
CA ALA A 128 -12.73 -1.68 -15.72
C ALA A 128 -11.45 -2.50 -15.91
N ARG A 129 -10.26 -1.89 -15.77
CA ARG A 129 -8.98 -2.59 -15.90
C ARG A 129 -8.72 -3.51 -14.71
N HIS A 130 -8.86 -2.97 -13.48
CA HIS A 130 -8.85 -3.77 -12.25
C HIS A 130 -10.06 -3.42 -11.38
N PHE A 131 -10.73 -4.45 -10.87
CA PHE A 131 -11.96 -4.33 -10.10
C PHE A 131 -11.65 -4.25 -8.60
N PHE A 132 -12.18 -3.24 -7.92
CA PHE A 132 -11.91 -3.01 -6.50
C PHE A 132 -13.02 -3.47 -5.56
N GLY A 133 -14.27 -3.50 -6.03
CA GLY A 133 -15.42 -3.90 -5.22
C GLY A 133 -15.95 -2.78 -4.31
N LYS A 134 -17.18 -2.96 -3.84
CA LYS A 134 -17.96 -1.89 -3.16
C LYS A 134 -17.31 -1.35 -1.88
N GLU A 135 -16.60 -2.17 -1.12
CA GLU A 135 -16.01 -1.72 0.14
C GLU A 135 -14.82 -0.77 -0.11
N VAL A 136 -14.04 -1.01 -1.17
CA VAL A 136 -12.97 -0.09 -1.57
C VAL A 136 -13.54 1.21 -2.11
N VAL A 137 -14.61 1.13 -2.92
CA VAL A 137 -15.31 2.33 -3.43
C VAL A 137 -15.86 3.18 -2.28
N LYS A 138 -16.52 2.58 -1.27
CA LYS A 138 -16.98 3.30 -0.08
C LYS A 138 -15.84 3.97 0.69
N ALA A 139 -14.74 3.25 0.90
CA ALA A 139 -13.56 3.82 1.56
C ALA A 139 -12.96 4.98 0.74
N PHE A 140 -13.01 4.90 -0.59
CA PHE A 140 -12.57 5.99 -1.47
C PHE A 140 -13.49 7.23 -1.33
N LEU A 141 -14.81 7.04 -1.25
CA LEU A 141 -15.79 8.10 -0.99
C LEU A 141 -15.58 8.76 0.38
N ASP A 142 -15.21 8.00 1.42
CA ASP A 142 -14.87 8.57 2.74
C ASP A 142 -13.67 9.51 2.64
N ARG A 143 -12.64 9.15 1.88
CA ARG A 143 -11.49 10.02 1.66
C ARG A 143 -11.82 11.23 0.78
N MET A 144 -12.75 11.06 -0.17
CA MET A 144 -13.22 12.18 -0.98
C MET A 144 -13.91 13.26 -0.13
N VAL A 145 -14.86 12.87 0.72
CA VAL A 145 -15.58 13.85 1.57
C VAL A 145 -14.66 14.49 2.61
N GLU A 146 -13.71 13.77 3.16
CA GLU A 146 -12.69 14.30 4.07
C GLU A 146 -11.91 15.48 3.45
N HIS A 147 -11.70 15.44 2.13
CA HIS A 147 -10.99 16.47 1.36
C HIS A 147 -11.92 17.37 0.53
N LYS A 148 -13.23 17.34 0.82
CA LYS A 148 -14.26 18.20 0.20
C LYS A 148 -14.41 18.03 -1.32
N PHE A 149 -14.08 16.85 -1.86
CA PHE A 149 -14.50 16.44 -3.20
C PHE A 149 -16.00 16.16 -3.21
N ASN A 150 -16.67 16.50 -4.33
CA ASN A 150 -18.11 16.36 -4.47
C ASN A 150 -18.56 15.55 -5.70
N ILE A 151 -17.62 15.13 -6.56
CA ILE A 151 -17.92 14.35 -7.76
C ILE A 151 -17.08 13.07 -7.76
N PHE A 152 -17.73 11.92 -7.77
CA PHE A 152 -17.11 10.63 -8.03
C PHE A 152 -17.38 10.22 -9.47
N HIS A 153 -16.37 10.29 -10.32
CA HIS A 153 -16.43 9.80 -11.69
C HIS A 153 -16.05 8.31 -11.70
N TRP A 154 -17.01 7.46 -12.07
CA TRP A 154 -16.86 6.02 -11.98
C TRP A 154 -16.72 5.40 -13.37
N HIS A 155 -15.50 5.01 -13.74
CA HIS A 155 -15.19 4.38 -15.01
C HIS A 155 -15.48 2.88 -14.94
N LEU A 156 -16.70 2.51 -15.35
CA LEU A 156 -17.29 1.19 -15.15
C LEU A 156 -17.04 0.22 -16.30
N VAL A 157 -16.69 0.70 -17.48
CA VAL A 157 -16.54 -0.12 -18.67
C VAL A 157 -15.35 0.35 -19.53
N ASP A 158 -14.59 -0.63 -20.08
CA ASP A 158 -13.50 -0.39 -21.00
C ASP A 158 -13.21 -1.68 -21.80
N ASP A 159 -12.18 -1.72 -22.61
CA ASP A 159 -11.78 -2.88 -23.41
C ASP A 159 -11.55 -4.16 -22.58
N GLN A 160 -11.10 -4.01 -21.32
CA GLN A 160 -10.72 -5.12 -20.44
C GLN A 160 -11.82 -5.58 -19.51
N GLY A 161 -12.90 -4.84 -19.39
CA GLY A 161 -13.96 -5.22 -18.46
C GLY A 161 -15.24 -4.41 -18.55
N TRP A 162 -16.35 -5.10 -18.39
CA TRP A 162 -17.69 -4.54 -18.22
C TRP A 162 -18.11 -4.77 -16.76
N ARG A 163 -18.31 -3.70 -15.98
CA ARG A 163 -18.47 -3.81 -14.52
C ARG A 163 -19.86 -3.43 -13.97
N ILE A 164 -20.83 -3.21 -14.83
CA ILE A 164 -22.19 -2.81 -14.44
C ILE A 164 -23.22 -3.82 -14.92
N GLU A 165 -24.10 -4.31 -14.03
CA GLU A 165 -25.23 -5.13 -14.39
C GLU A 165 -26.25 -4.32 -15.20
N ILE A 166 -26.56 -4.78 -16.42
CA ILE A 166 -27.67 -4.30 -17.25
C ILE A 166 -28.67 -5.46 -17.36
N ARG A 167 -29.79 -5.36 -16.69
CA ARG A 167 -30.75 -6.48 -16.56
C ARG A 167 -31.36 -6.90 -17.88
N LYS A 168 -31.54 -5.94 -18.78
CA LYS A 168 -32.03 -6.19 -20.13
C LYS A 168 -31.01 -6.95 -21.00
N HIS A 169 -29.73 -6.83 -20.66
CA HIS A 169 -28.62 -7.40 -21.42
C HIS A 169 -27.64 -8.14 -20.49
N PRO A 170 -28.06 -9.28 -19.89
CA PRO A 170 -27.22 -10.02 -18.92
C PRO A 170 -25.94 -10.59 -19.56
N GLU A 171 -25.93 -10.79 -20.90
CA GLU A 171 -24.74 -11.22 -21.66
C GLU A 171 -23.58 -10.24 -21.55
N LEU A 172 -23.82 -8.96 -21.25
CA LEU A 172 -22.75 -7.97 -21.03
C LEU A 172 -21.86 -8.37 -19.84
N VAL A 173 -22.43 -8.83 -18.74
CA VAL A 173 -21.64 -9.33 -17.60
C VAL A 173 -21.20 -10.79 -17.78
N GLU A 174 -21.98 -11.61 -18.50
CA GLU A 174 -21.61 -12.99 -18.77
C GLU A 174 -20.28 -13.10 -19.54
N TYR A 175 -20.10 -12.27 -20.58
CA TYR A 175 -18.92 -12.26 -21.44
C TYR A 175 -17.91 -11.16 -21.05
N GLY A 176 -18.40 -9.94 -20.74
CA GLY A 176 -17.58 -8.76 -20.53
C GLY A 176 -16.95 -8.65 -19.14
N ALA A 177 -17.53 -9.30 -18.09
CA ALA A 177 -17.03 -9.16 -16.73
C ALA A 177 -15.82 -10.06 -16.40
N LYS A 178 -15.37 -10.91 -17.34
CA LYS A 178 -14.27 -11.85 -17.16
C LYS A 178 -13.35 -11.88 -18.37
N ARG A 179 -12.06 -12.16 -18.13
CA ARG A 179 -11.06 -12.37 -19.20
C ARG A 179 -10.17 -13.58 -18.87
N PRO A 180 -9.60 -14.28 -19.88
CA PRO A 180 -8.87 -15.54 -19.64
C PRO A 180 -7.54 -15.36 -18.88
N CYS A 181 -6.97 -14.17 -18.93
CA CYS A 181 -5.74 -13.80 -18.23
C CYS A 181 -5.64 -12.27 -18.13
N SER A 182 -4.59 -11.77 -17.49
CA SER A 182 -4.29 -10.34 -17.39
C SER A 182 -2.80 -10.09 -17.57
N VAL A 183 -2.40 -8.85 -17.76
CA VAL A 183 -0.98 -8.48 -17.71
C VAL A 183 -0.42 -8.85 -16.35
N LYS A 184 0.73 -9.52 -16.37
CA LYS A 184 1.41 -9.95 -15.15
C LYS A 184 1.98 -8.73 -14.43
N TYR A 185 1.55 -8.55 -13.19
CA TYR A 185 2.04 -7.45 -12.35
C TYR A 185 3.56 -7.49 -12.20
N GLY A 186 4.19 -6.34 -12.26
CA GLY A 186 5.64 -6.23 -12.10
C GLY A 186 6.46 -6.53 -13.36
N THR A 187 5.83 -6.69 -14.53
CA THR A 187 6.54 -6.92 -15.79
C THR A 187 6.52 -5.70 -16.69
N HIS A 188 7.66 -5.46 -17.36
CA HIS A 188 7.79 -4.39 -18.35
C HIS A 188 7.19 -4.80 -19.69
N PRO A 189 6.42 -3.94 -20.37
CA PRO A 189 6.15 -4.12 -21.78
C PRO A 189 7.46 -4.04 -22.57
N SER A 190 7.55 -4.82 -23.64
CA SER A 190 8.72 -4.90 -24.52
C SER A 190 8.36 -4.62 -25.97
N TRP A 191 9.34 -4.27 -26.80
CA TRP A 191 9.16 -3.95 -28.23
C TRP A 191 10.15 -4.71 -29.12
N PRO A 192 10.23 -6.04 -29.09
CA PRO A 192 11.23 -6.80 -29.82
C PRO A 192 11.13 -6.70 -31.34
N ASP A 193 9.95 -6.44 -31.89
CA ASP A 193 9.63 -6.32 -33.32
C ASP A 193 8.98 -4.98 -33.69
N GLY A 194 9.14 -3.95 -32.80
CA GLY A 194 8.47 -2.66 -32.96
C GLY A 194 7.00 -2.65 -32.55
N LYS A 195 6.47 -3.78 -32.03
CA LYS A 195 5.14 -3.91 -31.46
C LYS A 195 5.22 -4.06 -29.94
N LEU A 196 4.16 -3.62 -29.29
CA LEU A 196 4.04 -3.71 -27.83
C LEU A 196 3.67 -5.14 -27.41
N HIS A 197 4.51 -5.75 -26.59
CA HIS A 197 4.31 -7.09 -26.02
C HIS A 197 4.22 -7.00 -24.50
N PHE A 198 3.29 -7.74 -23.92
CA PHE A 198 3.09 -7.86 -22.49
C PHE A 198 3.31 -9.31 -22.04
N GLU A 199 3.93 -9.48 -20.88
CA GLU A 199 3.92 -10.78 -20.20
C GLU A 199 2.55 -10.94 -19.52
N LEU A 200 1.84 -12.03 -19.83
CA LEU A 200 0.54 -12.32 -19.25
C LEU A 200 0.68 -13.32 -18.11
N ASN A 201 -0.17 -13.21 -17.10
CA ASN A 201 -0.39 -14.29 -16.16
C ASN A 201 -1.29 -15.34 -16.86
N ASN A 202 -1.31 -16.56 -16.41
CA ASN A 202 -2.16 -17.61 -16.99
C ASN A 202 -3.38 -17.88 -16.09
N GLU A 203 -3.87 -16.84 -15.40
CA GLU A 203 -4.95 -16.95 -14.42
C GLU A 203 -6.18 -16.19 -14.92
N PRO A 204 -7.37 -16.82 -14.94
CA PRO A 204 -8.62 -16.14 -15.26
C PRO A 204 -8.89 -14.97 -14.31
N TYR A 205 -9.36 -13.85 -14.86
CA TYR A 205 -9.73 -12.66 -14.12
C TYR A 205 -11.24 -12.46 -14.17
N GLY A 206 -11.91 -12.57 -13.02
CA GLY A 206 -13.36 -12.41 -12.89
C GLY A 206 -14.13 -13.74 -12.87
N PRO A 207 -15.52 -13.72 -13.00
CA PRO A 207 -16.30 -12.53 -13.31
C PRO A 207 -16.37 -11.52 -12.16
N PHE A 208 -16.13 -10.24 -12.47
CA PHE A 208 -16.19 -9.13 -11.53
C PHE A 208 -17.09 -8.02 -12.08
N TYR A 209 -18.15 -7.71 -11.38
CA TYR A 209 -19.08 -6.61 -11.69
C TYR A 209 -19.89 -6.21 -10.47
N TYR A 210 -20.53 -5.06 -10.54
CA TYR A 210 -21.48 -4.58 -9.55
C TYR A 210 -22.88 -4.95 -9.98
N THR A 211 -23.65 -5.58 -9.09
CA THR A 211 -25.09 -5.72 -9.25
C THR A 211 -25.74 -4.35 -9.11
N GLN A 212 -26.95 -4.18 -9.63
CA GLN A 212 -27.68 -2.92 -9.45
C GLN A 212 -27.94 -2.61 -7.97
N ASP A 213 -28.06 -3.63 -7.13
CA ASP A 213 -28.23 -3.43 -5.69
C ASP A 213 -26.94 -2.94 -5.03
N ASP A 214 -25.76 -3.44 -5.44
CA ASP A 214 -24.48 -2.89 -5.02
C ASP A 214 -24.32 -1.42 -5.42
N ILE A 215 -24.74 -1.08 -6.65
CA ILE A 215 -24.71 0.30 -7.13
C ILE A 215 -25.64 1.18 -6.30
N ARG A 216 -26.89 0.77 -6.05
CA ARG A 216 -27.83 1.52 -5.20
C ARG A 216 -27.28 1.75 -3.80
N GLU A 217 -26.62 0.76 -3.23
CA GLU A 217 -25.97 0.87 -1.93
C GLU A 217 -24.85 1.93 -1.96
N ILE A 218 -23.99 1.92 -3.00
CA ILE A 218 -22.92 2.89 -3.18
C ILE A 218 -23.49 4.30 -3.41
N LEU A 219 -24.54 4.43 -4.22
CA LEU A 219 -25.20 5.72 -4.48
C LEU A 219 -25.81 6.33 -3.21
N ALA A 220 -26.48 5.52 -2.38
CA ALA A 220 -26.99 5.95 -1.09
C ALA A 220 -25.86 6.42 -0.17
N TYR A 221 -24.75 5.67 -0.12
CA TYR A 221 -23.57 5.99 0.66
C TYR A 221 -22.89 7.29 0.21
N ALA A 222 -22.77 7.52 -1.10
CA ALA A 222 -22.24 8.75 -1.69
C ALA A 222 -23.16 9.95 -1.39
N LYS A 223 -24.49 9.77 -1.51
CA LYS A 223 -25.50 10.81 -1.24
C LYS A 223 -25.42 11.34 0.19
N GLU A 224 -25.25 10.46 1.19
CA GLU A 224 -25.06 10.86 2.59
C GLU A 224 -23.80 11.74 2.78
N ARG A 225 -22.84 11.64 1.87
CA ARG A 225 -21.57 12.41 1.86
C ARG A 225 -21.62 13.61 0.93
N HIS A 226 -22.77 13.90 0.35
CA HIS A 226 -22.97 14.97 -0.65
C HIS A 226 -22.03 14.81 -1.87
N ILE A 227 -21.76 13.57 -2.27
CA ILE A 227 -20.97 13.24 -3.46
C ILE A 227 -21.93 12.77 -4.56
N THR A 228 -21.88 13.43 -5.71
CA THR A 228 -22.58 13.00 -6.92
C THR A 228 -21.74 11.95 -7.65
N VAL A 229 -22.33 10.81 -7.99
CA VAL A 229 -21.68 9.76 -8.77
C VAL A 229 -22.00 9.94 -10.25
N VAL A 230 -20.96 10.07 -11.08
CA VAL A 230 -21.06 10.20 -12.53
C VAL A 230 -20.59 8.89 -13.18
N PRO A 231 -21.51 8.08 -13.76
CA PRO A 231 -21.11 6.84 -14.44
C PRO A 231 -20.52 7.14 -15.81
N GLU A 232 -19.50 6.36 -16.19
CA GLU A 232 -18.95 6.35 -17.55
C GLU A 232 -19.28 5.03 -18.26
N ILE A 233 -19.88 5.16 -19.44
CA ILE A 233 -20.17 4.07 -20.38
C ILE A 233 -19.56 4.46 -21.74
N GLU A 234 -18.54 3.74 -22.14
CA GLU A 234 -17.72 4.05 -23.30
C GLU A 234 -18.43 3.89 -24.64
N LEU A 235 -18.22 4.86 -25.53
CA LEU A 235 -18.54 4.81 -26.95
C LEU A 235 -17.74 5.85 -27.76
N PRO A 236 -17.38 5.61 -29.02
CA PRO A 236 -17.46 4.35 -29.75
C PRO A 236 -16.18 3.51 -29.67
N GLY A 237 -15.09 4.05 -29.04
CA GLY A 237 -13.88 3.35 -28.64
C GLY A 237 -14.03 2.68 -27.29
N HIS A 238 -13.01 1.94 -26.82
CA HIS A 238 -12.94 1.29 -25.52
C HIS A 238 -14.14 0.37 -25.18
N VAL A 239 -14.72 -0.26 -26.22
CA VAL A 239 -15.95 -1.08 -26.13
C VAL A 239 -15.71 -2.57 -26.30
N ARG A 240 -14.45 -3.03 -26.25
CA ARG A 240 -14.12 -4.42 -26.54
C ARG A 240 -14.82 -5.42 -25.60
N ALA A 241 -15.04 -5.05 -24.33
CA ALA A 241 -15.78 -5.90 -23.41
C ALA A 241 -17.28 -5.97 -23.76
N MET A 242 -17.89 -4.89 -24.24
CA MET A 242 -19.26 -4.89 -24.78
C MET A 242 -19.33 -5.75 -26.07
N LEU A 243 -18.37 -5.58 -26.97
CA LEU A 243 -18.30 -6.35 -28.22
C LEU A 243 -17.97 -7.83 -27.99
N ALA A 244 -17.46 -8.21 -26.84
CA ALA A 244 -17.30 -9.62 -26.47
C ALA A 244 -18.65 -10.31 -26.27
N ALA A 245 -19.64 -9.57 -25.73
CA ALA A 245 -21.03 -10.02 -25.63
C ALA A 245 -21.75 -9.96 -27.00
N HIS A 246 -21.50 -8.90 -27.75
CA HIS A 246 -22.21 -8.58 -29.01
C HIS A 246 -21.26 -8.33 -30.19
N PRO A 247 -20.52 -9.36 -30.63
CA PRO A 247 -19.58 -9.19 -31.74
C PRO A 247 -20.22 -8.73 -33.05
N GLU A 248 -21.52 -9.01 -33.27
CA GLU A 248 -22.33 -8.59 -34.43
C GLU A 248 -22.42 -7.06 -34.57
N TYR A 249 -22.13 -6.31 -33.52
CA TYR A 249 -22.11 -4.84 -33.49
C TYR A 249 -20.73 -4.24 -33.74
N SER A 250 -19.70 -5.08 -33.92
CA SER A 250 -18.39 -4.65 -34.42
C SER A 250 -18.39 -4.52 -35.95
N CYS A 251 -17.36 -3.85 -36.50
CA CYS A 251 -17.19 -3.78 -37.97
C CYS A 251 -16.78 -5.11 -38.61
N VAL A 252 -16.28 -6.08 -37.83
CA VAL A 252 -15.87 -7.39 -38.30
C VAL A 252 -16.89 -8.49 -37.99
N GLY A 253 -17.94 -8.18 -37.24
CA GLY A 253 -19.02 -9.10 -36.91
C GLY A 253 -18.58 -10.30 -36.09
N GLU A 254 -19.21 -11.44 -36.26
CA GLU A 254 -18.94 -12.70 -35.54
C GLU A 254 -17.49 -13.23 -35.65
N LYS A 255 -16.65 -12.62 -36.46
CA LYS A 255 -15.21 -12.93 -36.49
C LYS A 255 -14.47 -12.43 -35.26
N LEU A 256 -15.09 -11.52 -34.50
CA LEU A 256 -14.53 -11.00 -33.26
C LEU A 256 -14.64 -12.04 -32.14
N PRO A 257 -13.53 -12.42 -31.47
CA PRO A 257 -13.60 -13.36 -30.35
C PRO A 257 -14.49 -12.84 -29.21
N ARG A 258 -15.28 -13.72 -28.59
CA ARG A 258 -16.16 -13.38 -27.44
C ARG A 258 -15.38 -13.29 -26.12
N THR A 259 -14.31 -12.48 -26.10
CA THR A 259 -13.49 -12.23 -24.92
C THR A 259 -13.09 -10.75 -24.86
N PRO A 260 -13.11 -10.12 -23.68
CA PRO A 260 -12.47 -8.81 -23.47
C PRO A 260 -10.98 -8.85 -23.77
N ARG A 261 -10.39 -7.69 -23.91
CA ARG A 261 -8.95 -7.53 -24.07
C ARG A 261 -8.19 -7.92 -22.78
N VAL A 262 -7.00 -8.48 -22.90
CA VAL A 262 -6.20 -8.99 -21.78
C VAL A 262 -4.99 -8.12 -21.44
N TYR A 263 -4.70 -7.11 -22.27
CA TYR A 263 -3.55 -6.22 -22.13
C TYR A 263 -3.94 -4.75 -22.38
N TRP A 264 -3.02 -3.84 -22.08
CA TRP A 264 -3.23 -2.39 -22.13
C TRP A 264 -2.80 -1.86 -23.51
N SER A 265 -3.57 -1.04 -24.14
CA SER A 265 -3.30 -0.29 -25.38
C SER A 265 -4.63 0.13 -26.02
N ILE A 266 -4.58 1.00 -27.01
CA ILE A 266 -5.75 1.37 -27.83
C ILE A 266 -6.16 0.18 -28.68
N GLU A 267 -7.47 -0.14 -28.71
CA GLU A 267 -8.07 -1.23 -29.47
C GLU A 267 -8.58 -0.75 -30.85
N ASP A 268 -8.24 -1.47 -31.92
CA ASP A 268 -8.77 -1.18 -33.27
C ASP A 268 -10.26 -1.51 -33.40
N GLU A 269 -10.78 -2.42 -32.58
CA GLU A 269 -12.16 -2.90 -32.63
C GLU A 269 -13.08 -1.94 -31.88
N VAL A 270 -13.81 -1.14 -32.64
CA VAL A 270 -14.73 -0.12 -32.13
C VAL A 270 -16.17 -0.47 -32.51
N LEU A 271 -17.14 0.18 -31.90
CA LEU A 271 -18.56 0.07 -32.30
C LEU A 271 -18.72 0.38 -33.78
N CYS A 272 -19.46 -0.46 -34.51
CA CYS A 272 -19.83 -0.17 -35.90
C CYS A 272 -20.89 0.95 -35.94
N ALA A 273 -20.46 2.18 -36.22
CA ALA A 273 -21.37 3.33 -36.31
C ALA A 273 -22.39 3.25 -37.44
N GLY A 274 -22.20 2.34 -38.37
CA GLY A 274 -23.13 2.00 -39.43
C GLY A 274 -24.17 0.94 -39.06
N ASN A 275 -24.13 0.37 -37.85
CA ASN A 275 -25.05 -0.66 -37.38
C ASN A 275 -26.06 -0.11 -36.38
N ASP A 276 -27.34 -0.01 -36.81
CA ASP A 276 -28.42 0.52 -35.96
C ASP A 276 -28.72 -0.39 -34.76
N GLY A 277 -28.43 -1.69 -34.83
CA GLY A 277 -28.59 -2.61 -33.68
C GLY A 277 -27.65 -2.26 -32.55
N GLY A 278 -26.37 -1.95 -32.84
CA GLY A 278 -25.41 -1.53 -31.81
C GLY A 278 -25.75 -0.16 -31.19
N ILE A 279 -26.29 0.76 -32.02
CA ILE A 279 -26.78 2.06 -31.53
C ILE A 279 -27.97 1.84 -30.59
N LYS A 280 -28.91 0.97 -30.96
CA LYS A 280 -30.09 0.65 -30.14
C LYS A 280 -29.69 -0.05 -28.81
N LEU A 281 -28.72 -0.95 -28.85
CA LEU A 281 -28.16 -1.55 -27.64
C LEU A 281 -27.67 -0.49 -26.65
N LEU A 282 -26.89 0.49 -27.12
CA LEU A 282 -26.42 1.60 -26.28
C LEU A 282 -27.57 2.47 -25.76
N GLU A 283 -28.61 2.74 -26.56
CA GLU A 283 -29.79 3.46 -26.11
C GLU A 283 -30.48 2.70 -24.96
N GLU A 284 -30.64 1.39 -25.07
CA GLU A 284 -31.20 0.52 -24.03
C GLU A 284 -30.33 0.45 -22.75
N ILE A 285 -29.00 0.45 -22.91
CA ILE A 285 -28.05 0.56 -21.78
C ILE A 285 -28.20 1.91 -21.08
N PHE A 286 -28.24 3.03 -21.84
CA PHE A 286 -28.39 4.35 -21.25
C PHE A 286 -29.77 4.57 -20.60
N ASP A 287 -30.83 3.90 -21.08
CA ASP A 287 -32.11 3.92 -20.39
C ASP A 287 -31.97 3.41 -18.96
N GLU A 288 -31.37 2.23 -18.81
CA GLU A 288 -31.18 1.58 -17.50
C GLU A 288 -30.17 2.30 -16.62
N VAL A 289 -29.09 2.84 -17.20
CA VAL A 289 -28.12 3.68 -16.49
C VAL A 289 -28.75 4.97 -15.96
N CYS A 290 -29.59 5.65 -16.76
CA CYS A 290 -30.28 6.87 -16.33
C CYS A 290 -31.25 6.60 -15.16
N GLU A 291 -31.94 5.45 -15.18
CA GLU A 291 -32.81 5.01 -14.07
C GLU A 291 -31.99 4.67 -12.81
N LEU A 292 -30.87 4.00 -12.99
CA LEU A 292 -30.01 3.55 -11.88
C LEU A 292 -29.26 4.71 -11.20
N PHE A 293 -28.88 5.77 -11.94
CA PHE A 293 -28.18 6.95 -11.43
C PHE A 293 -29.07 8.21 -11.44
N PRO A 294 -30.13 8.25 -10.64
CA PRO A 294 -31.14 9.32 -10.73
C PRO A 294 -30.61 10.70 -10.34
N ASP A 295 -29.62 10.78 -9.47
CA ASP A 295 -29.04 12.04 -8.97
C ASP A 295 -27.89 12.57 -9.86
N SER A 296 -27.46 11.84 -10.89
CA SER A 296 -26.38 12.30 -11.78
C SER A 296 -26.92 13.25 -12.85
N PRO A 297 -26.51 14.51 -12.90
CA PRO A 297 -26.95 15.45 -13.92
C PRO A 297 -26.32 15.20 -15.29
N VAL A 298 -25.28 14.40 -15.34
CA VAL A 298 -24.51 14.09 -16.54
C VAL A 298 -24.24 12.59 -16.67
N ILE A 299 -24.10 12.10 -17.89
CA ILE A 299 -23.57 10.76 -18.17
C ILE A 299 -22.30 10.93 -18.99
N HIS A 300 -21.22 10.31 -18.53
CA HIS A 300 -19.96 10.28 -19.27
C HIS A 300 -20.01 9.17 -20.32
N ILE A 301 -19.67 9.52 -21.56
CA ILE A 301 -19.74 8.59 -22.71
C ILE A 301 -18.38 8.22 -23.28
N GLY A 302 -17.29 8.51 -22.56
CA GLY A 302 -15.91 8.32 -23.04
C GLY A 302 -15.62 9.18 -24.27
N GLY A 303 -15.37 8.54 -25.39
CA GLY A 303 -15.22 9.16 -26.70
C GLY A 303 -13.81 9.43 -27.14
N ASP A 304 -12.83 9.09 -26.31
CA ASP A 304 -11.40 9.20 -26.56
C ASP A 304 -10.86 8.05 -27.43
N GLU A 305 -9.67 8.27 -27.94
CA GLU A 305 -8.81 7.26 -28.57
C GLU A 305 -9.50 6.30 -29.57
N CYS A 306 -10.58 6.71 -30.22
CA CYS A 306 -11.31 5.91 -31.17
C CYS A 306 -10.58 5.79 -32.52
N PRO A 307 -9.96 4.65 -32.88
CA PRO A 307 -9.29 4.47 -34.17
C PRO A 307 -10.30 4.45 -35.34
N LYS A 308 -9.96 5.07 -36.46
CA LYS A 308 -10.84 5.17 -37.61
C LYS A 308 -10.59 4.04 -38.66
N LYS A 309 -9.64 3.14 -38.39
CA LYS A 309 -9.23 2.07 -39.31
C LYS A 309 -10.39 1.18 -39.70
N ARG A 310 -11.14 0.65 -38.73
CA ARG A 310 -12.27 -0.23 -38.99
C ARG A 310 -13.39 0.47 -39.75
N TRP A 311 -13.69 1.71 -39.44
CA TRP A 311 -14.74 2.48 -40.11
C TRP A 311 -14.42 2.75 -41.58
N LYS A 312 -13.13 3.00 -41.90
CA LYS A 312 -12.68 3.18 -43.31
C LYS A 312 -12.91 1.94 -44.16
N GLU A 313 -12.77 0.78 -43.57
CA GLU A 313 -12.88 -0.53 -44.27
C GLU A 313 -14.31 -1.08 -44.21
N CYS A 314 -15.17 -0.60 -43.32
CA CYS A 314 -16.51 -1.13 -43.07
C CYS A 314 -17.55 -0.59 -44.04
N PRO A 315 -18.18 -1.45 -44.89
CA PRO A 315 -19.19 -1.00 -45.84
C PRO A 315 -20.39 -0.30 -45.19
N LYS A 316 -20.83 -0.73 -43.99
CA LYS A 316 -21.94 -0.14 -43.24
C LYS A 316 -21.59 1.28 -42.78
N CYS A 317 -20.38 1.50 -42.24
CA CYS A 317 -19.92 2.82 -41.82
C CYS A 317 -19.76 3.77 -43.00
N GLN A 318 -19.20 3.29 -44.12
CA GLN A 318 -19.03 4.08 -45.34
C GLN A 318 -20.40 4.43 -45.99
N ALA A 319 -21.37 3.51 -45.96
CA ALA A 319 -22.74 3.80 -46.40
C ALA A 319 -23.38 4.89 -45.52
N ARG A 320 -23.23 4.81 -44.16
CA ARG A 320 -23.72 5.82 -43.22
C ARG A 320 -23.09 7.19 -43.48
N ILE A 321 -21.80 7.29 -43.73
CA ILE A 321 -21.10 8.52 -44.09
C ILE A 321 -21.72 9.14 -45.32
N LYS A 322 -21.93 8.30 -46.39
CA LYS A 322 -22.50 8.72 -47.63
C LYS A 322 -23.95 9.18 -47.47
N ASP A 323 -24.79 8.39 -46.79
CA ASP A 323 -26.24 8.64 -46.64
C ASP A 323 -26.52 9.90 -45.82
N LEU A 324 -25.65 10.23 -44.86
CA LEU A 324 -25.74 11.44 -44.04
C LEU A 324 -24.94 12.61 -44.63
N GLY A 325 -24.26 12.45 -45.74
CA GLY A 325 -23.45 13.51 -46.35
C GLY A 325 -22.26 13.96 -45.45
N LEU A 326 -21.74 13.08 -44.66
CA LEU A 326 -20.62 13.39 -43.76
C LEU A 326 -19.31 13.44 -44.52
N LYS A 327 -18.35 14.27 -44.02
CA LYS A 327 -17.06 14.47 -44.69
C LYS A 327 -16.13 13.25 -44.58
N ASP A 328 -16.06 12.66 -43.41
CA ASP A 328 -15.11 11.59 -43.08
C ASP A 328 -15.55 10.86 -41.77
N GLU A 329 -14.70 9.93 -41.32
CA GLU A 329 -14.92 9.13 -40.09
C GLU A 329 -14.88 9.99 -38.81
N ASN A 330 -14.24 11.15 -38.80
CA ASN A 330 -14.28 12.06 -37.65
C ASN A 330 -15.66 12.74 -37.59
N ALA A 331 -16.23 13.11 -38.73
CA ALA A 331 -17.61 13.60 -38.81
C ALA A 331 -18.61 12.51 -38.43
N LEU A 332 -18.34 11.23 -38.70
CA LEU A 332 -19.16 10.10 -38.26
C LEU A 332 -19.13 9.96 -36.71
N GLN A 333 -17.97 10.16 -36.06
CA GLN A 333 -17.89 10.17 -34.59
C GLN A 333 -18.67 11.37 -34.02
N ALA A 334 -18.51 12.57 -34.57
CA ALA A 334 -19.25 13.75 -34.14
C ALA A 334 -20.78 13.58 -34.28
N TRP A 335 -21.22 12.94 -35.37
CA TRP A 335 -22.63 12.58 -35.56
C TRP A 335 -23.13 11.63 -34.46
N LEU A 336 -22.35 10.58 -34.15
CA LEU A 336 -22.71 9.63 -33.10
C LEU A 336 -22.77 10.29 -31.73
N THR A 337 -21.79 11.12 -31.38
CA THR A 337 -21.78 11.94 -30.17
C THR A 337 -23.02 12.84 -30.08
N THR A 338 -23.34 13.53 -31.21
CA THR A 338 -24.53 14.41 -31.27
C THR A 338 -25.84 13.63 -31.08
N ARG A 339 -25.92 12.41 -31.65
CA ARG A 339 -27.07 11.52 -31.46
C ARG A 339 -27.30 11.19 -30.00
N PHE A 340 -26.23 10.75 -29.31
CA PHE A 340 -26.34 10.40 -27.87
C PHE A 340 -26.48 11.62 -26.98
N ALA A 341 -25.91 12.77 -27.36
CA ALA A 341 -26.15 14.02 -26.63
C ALA A 341 -27.66 14.38 -26.62
N ARG A 342 -28.30 14.32 -27.79
CA ARG A 342 -29.76 14.57 -27.90
C ARG A 342 -30.60 13.50 -27.22
N TYR A 343 -30.19 12.24 -27.28
CA TYR A 343 -30.86 11.12 -26.62
C TYR A 343 -30.88 11.30 -25.10
N LEU A 344 -29.74 11.64 -24.52
CA LEU A 344 -29.61 11.86 -23.07
C LEU A 344 -30.27 13.18 -22.62
N GLU A 345 -30.22 14.22 -23.45
CA GLU A 345 -30.97 15.48 -23.19
C GLU A 345 -32.46 15.23 -23.09
N ALA A 346 -33.04 14.38 -23.95
CA ALA A 346 -34.47 14.02 -23.89
C ALA A 346 -34.83 13.30 -22.56
N LYS A 347 -33.81 12.73 -21.85
CA LYS A 347 -33.94 12.13 -20.53
C LYS A 347 -33.52 13.07 -19.38
N GLY A 348 -33.29 14.35 -19.68
CA GLY A 348 -32.91 15.38 -18.71
C GLY A 348 -31.44 15.25 -18.23
N ARG A 349 -30.57 14.59 -19.01
CA ARG A 349 -29.17 14.45 -18.74
C ARG A 349 -28.32 15.16 -19.79
N ARG A 350 -27.17 15.74 -19.39
CA ARG A 350 -26.18 16.25 -20.35
C ARG A 350 -25.11 15.15 -20.62
N VAL A 351 -24.57 15.17 -21.83
CA VAL A 351 -23.40 14.37 -22.15
C VAL A 351 -22.15 15.04 -21.59
N LEU A 352 -21.30 14.25 -20.97
CA LEU A 352 -19.91 14.55 -20.63
C LEU A 352 -19.03 13.54 -21.39
N GLY A 353 -17.85 13.92 -21.82
CA GLY A 353 -16.87 12.99 -22.42
C GLY A 353 -15.51 13.64 -22.55
N TRP A 354 -14.53 12.82 -22.87
CA TRP A 354 -13.17 13.28 -23.09
C TRP A 354 -13.12 14.30 -24.22
N ASP A 355 -12.15 15.19 -24.25
CA ASP A 355 -12.15 16.38 -25.14
C ASP A 355 -12.29 16.05 -26.63
N GLU A 356 -12.04 14.81 -27.05
CA GLU A 356 -12.28 14.30 -28.42
C GLU A 356 -13.73 14.41 -28.86
N ILE A 357 -14.69 14.29 -27.95
CA ILE A 357 -16.11 14.40 -28.31
C ILE A 357 -16.46 15.77 -28.89
N LEU A 358 -15.68 16.80 -28.59
CA LEU A 358 -15.87 18.16 -29.06
C LEU A 358 -15.22 18.41 -30.44
N ASN A 359 -14.60 17.40 -31.04
CA ASN A 359 -14.06 17.50 -32.39
C ASN A 359 -15.21 17.38 -33.41
N GLY A 360 -15.63 18.49 -33.96
CA GLY A 360 -16.72 18.56 -34.92
C GLY A 360 -17.84 19.50 -34.44
N ASP A 361 -18.99 19.38 -35.09
CA ASP A 361 -20.20 20.16 -34.78
C ASP A 361 -21.06 19.34 -33.81
N VAL A 362 -20.89 19.60 -32.50
CA VAL A 362 -21.64 18.95 -31.42
C VAL A 362 -22.40 20.02 -30.62
N PRO A 363 -23.58 19.68 -30.01
CA PRO A 363 -24.38 20.63 -29.23
C PRO A 363 -23.54 21.26 -28.12
N SER A 364 -23.74 22.58 -27.87
CA SER A 364 -23.04 23.31 -26.79
C SER A 364 -23.44 22.85 -25.39
N SER A 365 -24.48 22.04 -25.25
CA SER A 365 -24.83 21.30 -24.04
C SER A 365 -23.86 20.19 -23.67
N ALA A 366 -23.12 19.62 -24.63
CA ALA A 366 -22.06 18.65 -24.36
C ALA A 366 -20.93 19.31 -23.55
N ILE A 367 -20.49 18.62 -22.51
CA ILE A 367 -19.40 19.03 -21.62
C ILE A 367 -18.13 18.30 -22.05
N GLY A 368 -17.02 19.02 -22.20
CA GLY A 368 -15.73 18.41 -22.51
C GLY A 368 -14.90 18.18 -21.27
N MET A 369 -14.30 17.01 -21.13
CA MET A 369 -13.27 16.73 -20.11
C MET A 369 -11.89 16.88 -20.75
N SER A 370 -11.22 18.03 -20.51
CA SER A 370 -9.95 18.38 -21.14
C SER A 370 -8.80 17.68 -20.43
N TRP A 371 -8.26 16.63 -21.07
CA TRP A 371 -7.19 15.80 -20.50
C TRP A 371 -5.86 15.87 -21.27
N ARG A 372 -5.93 16.12 -22.58
CA ARG A 372 -4.75 16.13 -23.43
C ARG A 372 -3.98 17.43 -23.29
N THR A 373 -2.65 17.31 -23.26
CA THR A 373 -1.75 18.45 -23.41
C THR A 373 -1.13 18.47 -24.78
N ALA A 374 -1.00 19.65 -25.41
CA ALA A 374 -0.38 19.77 -26.74
C ALA A 374 1.06 19.28 -26.68
N ARG A 375 1.36 18.14 -27.35
CA ARG A 375 2.70 17.60 -27.54
C ARG A 375 2.91 17.23 -29.02
N HIS A 376 4.11 17.44 -29.51
CA HIS A 376 4.54 17.00 -30.86
C HIS A 376 3.69 17.51 -32.03
N GLY A 377 3.19 18.77 -31.96
CA GLY A 377 2.47 19.40 -33.09
C GLY A 377 1.07 18.84 -33.36
N ARG A 378 0.52 17.97 -32.52
CA ARG A 378 -0.87 17.53 -32.64
C ARG A 378 -1.81 18.61 -32.14
N SER A 379 -2.80 18.99 -32.94
CA SER A 379 -3.91 19.84 -32.51
C SER A 379 -4.78 19.07 -31.52
N VAL A 380 -4.98 19.65 -30.33
CA VAL A 380 -5.89 19.11 -29.31
C VAL A 380 -6.93 20.18 -28.97
N MET A 381 -8.13 19.77 -28.60
CA MET A 381 -9.15 20.69 -28.07
C MET A 381 -8.73 21.13 -26.68
N THR A 382 -8.25 22.37 -26.54
CA THR A 382 -7.90 22.93 -25.24
C THR A 382 -9.14 23.38 -24.47
N ALA A 383 -9.05 23.48 -23.14
CA ALA A 383 -10.12 24.02 -22.31
C ALA A 383 -10.57 25.42 -22.76
N GLY A 384 -9.60 26.29 -23.14
CA GLY A 384 -9.90 27.63 -23.66
C GLY A 384 -10.61 27.61 -25.01
N GLU A 385 -10.25 26.67 -25.91
CA GLU A 385 -10.95 26.52 -27.19
C GLU A 385 -12.37 26.01 -27.01
N ALA A 386 -12.58 24.98 -26.18
CA ALA A 386 -13.89 24.44 -25.87
C ALA A 386 -14.80 25.50 -25.23
N ALA A 387 -14.28 26.24 -24.24
CA ALA A 387 -15.02 27.33 -23.58
C ALA A 387 -15.39 28.45 -24.56
N ARG A 388 -14.49 28.79 -25.52
CA ARG A 388 -14.77 29.81 -26.57
C ARG A 388 -15.85 29.33 -27.54
N ARG A 389 -15.95 28.02 -27.81
CA ARG A 389 -17.04 27.42 -28.63
C ARG A 389 -18.36 27.31 -27.87
N GLY A 390 -18.39 27.67 -26.60
CA GLY A 390 -19.61 27.70 -25.78
C GLY A 390 -19.86 26.47 -24.94
N HIS A 391 -18.91 25.51 -24.89
CA HIS A 391 -19.01 24.34 -24.05
C HIS A 391 -18.57 24.62 -22.61
N ASP A 392 -19.23 23.98 -21.65
CA ASP A 392 -18.69 23.86 -20.30
C ASP A 392 -17.54 22.82 -20.29
N VAL A 393 -16.56 23.00 -19.39
CA VAL A 393 -15.34 22.20 -19.38
C VAL A 393 -14.99 21.77 -17.96
N VAL A 394 -14.64 20.50 -17.81
CA VAL A 394 -13.94 19.96 -16.65
C VAL A 394 -12.48 19.74 -17.04
N CYS A 395 -11.55 20.25 -16.23
CA CYS A 395 -10.11 20.18 -16.53
C CYS A 395 -9.44 19.05 -15.77
N THR A 396 -8.81 18.12 -16.48
CA THR A 396 -8.07 16.99 -15.92
C THR A 396 -6.80 16.69 -16.73
N PRO A 397 -5.94 17.71 -16.99
CA PRO A 397 -4.79 17.52 -17.85
C PRO A 397 -3.83 16.46 -17.30
N ASN A 398 -3.45 15.50 -18.15
CA ASN A 398 -2.64 14.35 -17.77
C ASN A 398 -1.30 14.72 -17.10
N THR A 399 -0.80 15.92 -17.39
CA THR A 399 0.45 16.44 -16.81
C THR A 399 0.30 16.98 -15.37
N PHE A 400 -0.91 17.04 -14.82
CA PHE A 400 -1.21 17.54 -13.47
C PHE A 400 -2.17 16.64 -12.66
N CYS A 401 -3.01 15.83 -13.33
CA CYS A 401 -4.17 15.20 -12.73
C CYS A 401 -4.20 13.66 -12.84
N TYR A 402 -3.27 13.01 -13.59
CA TYR A 402 -3.25 11.56 -13.75
C TYR A 402 -2.48 10.91 -12.60
N LEU A 403 -3.23 10.44 -11.62
CA LEU A 403 -2.68 9.92 -10.37
C LEU A 403 -2.16 8.48 -10.49
N ASP A 404 -2.35 7.83 -11.64
CA ASP A 404 -1.72 6.56 -12.01
C ASP A 404 -0.23 6.71 -12.36
N TYR A 405 0.23 7.91 -12.73
CA TYR A 405 1.64 8.21 -13.01
C TYR A 405 2.50 8.09 -11.76
N LYS A 406 3.81 7.78 -11.93
CA LYS A 406 4.75 7.75 -10.80
C LYS A 406 4.76 9.05 -10.01
N GLN A 407 4.85 8.96 -8.70
CA GLN A 407 5.05 10.15 -7.85
C GLN A 407 6.49 10.63 -7.87
N ASP A 408 7.45 9.69 -7.92
CA ASP A 408 8.88 9.90 -8.10
C ASP A 408 9.43 8.87 -9.10
N LEU A 409 10.51 9.20 -9.80
CA LEU A 409 11.17 8.27 -10.74
C LEU A 409 11.74 7.03 -10.06
N LYS A 410 11.94 7.06 -8.74
CA LYS A 410 12.50 5.97 -7.95
C LYS A 410 11.45 5.07 -7.28
N ASP A 411 10.23 5.56 -7.08
CA ASP A 411 9.30 4.96 -6.11
C ASP A 411 8.32 3.94 -6.68
N ASP A 412 8.17 3.85 -7.99
CA ASP A 412 7.28 2.87 -8.61
C ASP A 412 7.94 2.22 -9.83
N PRO A 413 8.70 1.14 -9.64
CA PRO A 413 9.39 0.45 -10.73
C PRO A 413 8.42 -0.26 -11.69
N TYR A 414 7.14 -0.42 -11.33
CA TYR A 414 6.16 -1.19 -12.10
C TYR A 414 5.10 -0.35 -12.82
N CYS A 415 5.14 0.98 -12.67
CA CYS A 415 4.30 1.88 -13.44
C CYS A 415 5.01 2.27 -14.73
N TYR A 416 4.48 1.85 -15.88
CA TYR A 416 5.08 2.07 -17.21
C TYR A 416 4.30 3.05 -18.08
N ILE A 417 3.20 3.57 -17.57
CA ILE A 417 2.37 4.54 -18.27
C ILE A 417 2.70 5.96 -17.85
N GLY A 418 2.64 6.89 -18.80
CA GLY A 418 2.84 8.32 -18.54
C GLY A 418 4.29 8.68 -18.20
N GLY A 419 4.45 9.49 -17.18
CA GLY A 419 5.73 10.01 -16.71
C GLY A 419 5.77 10.08 -15.18
N CYS A 420 6.54 11.02 -14.66
CA CYS A 420 6.56 11.37 -13.25
C CYS A 420 5.65 12.56 -13.01
N LEU A 421 4.72 12.41 -12.07
CA LEU A 421 3.81 13.48 -11.61
C LEU A 421 3.98 13.67 -10.10
N PRO A 422 4.99 14.46 -9.65
CA PRO A 422 5.22 14.69 -8.23
C PRO A 422 4.13 15.58 -7.62
N LEU A 423 3.95 15.47 -6.31
CA LEU A 423 2.98 16.24 -5.51
C LEU A 423 2.99 17.74 -5.83
N LYS A 424 4.18 18.33 -5.91
CA LYS A 424 4.33 19.77 -6.22
C LYS A 424 3.72 20.14 -7.56
N ARG A 425 3.76 19.26 -8.55
CA ARG A 425 3.16 19.49 -9.85
C ARG A 425 1.63 19.45 -9.78
N CYS A 426 1.04 18.53 -9.02
CA CYS A 426 -0.40 18.53 -8.76
C CYS A 426 -0.86 19.82 -8.06
N TYR A 427 -0.07 20.34 -7.14
CA TYR A 427 -0.35 21.61 -6.47
C TYR A 427 -0.32 22.83 -7.42
N TRP A 428 0.45 22.78 -8.51
CA TRP A 428 0.50 23.81 -9.53
C TRP A 428 -0.60 23.69 -10.61
N PHE A 429 -1.48 22.75 -10.47
CA PHE A 429 -2.67 22.63 -11.32
C PHE A 429 -3.50 23.91 -11.29
N ASP A 430 -3.97 24.38 -12.45
CA ASP A 430 -4.90 25.49 -12.58
C ASP A 430 -5.93 25.17 -13.65
N PRO A 431 -7.19 24.89 -13.24
CA PRO A 431 -8.26 24.56 -14.20
C PRO A 431 -8.51 25.65 -15.24
N ALA A 432 -8.29 26.92 -14.89
CA ALA A 432 -8.54 28.05 -15.78
C ALA A 432 -7.27 28.55 -16.51
N ALA A 433 -6.16 27.81 -16.43
CA ALA A 433 -4.92 28.21 -17.12
C ALA A 433 -5.12 28.37 -18.63
N GLY A 434 -4.73 29.51 -19.18
CA GLY A 434 -4.83 29.80 -20.61
C GLY A 434 -6.28 30.08 -21.10
N VAL A 435 -7.26 30.20 -20.21
CA VAL A 435 -8.64 30.54 -20.54
C VAL A 435 -8.85 32.06 -20.39
N GLU A 436 -9.33 32.72 -21.47
CA GLU A 436 -9.66 34.15 -21.44
C GLU A 436 -10.71 34.44 -20.33
N GLU A 437 -10.56 35.52 -19.60
CA GLU A 437 -11.39 35.91 -18.44
C GLU A 437 -12.88 35.81 -18.72
N LYS A 438 -13.35 36.31 -19.88
CA LYS A 438 -14.78 36.27 -20.27
C LYS A 438 -15.37 34.87 -20.43
N TYR A 439 -14.51 33.82 -20.56
CA TYR A 439 -14.97 32.41 -20.72
C TYR A 439 -14.71 31.57 -19.48
N ARG A 440 -14.04 32.10 -18.42
CA ARG A 440 -13.73 31.34 -17.21
C ARG A 440 -14.96 30.81 -16.49
N HIS A 441 -16.10 31.43 -16.63
CA HIS A 441 -17.37 30.96 -16.05
C HIS A 441 -17.81 29.59 -16.58
N ARG A 442 -17.27 29.14 -17.73
CA ARG A 442 -17.51 27.81 -18.30
C ARG A 442 -16.61 26.72 -17.75
N ILE A 443 -15.59 27.10 -17.01
CA ILE A 443 -14.72 26.12 -16.34
C ILE A 443 -15.42 25.68 -15.06
N LEU A 444 -15.91 24.43 -15.06
CA LEU A 444 -16.65 23.86 -13.93
C LEU A 444 -15.73 23.60 -12.74
N GLY A 445 -14.48 23.27 -13.01
CA GLY A 445 -13.45 22.86 -12.06
C GLY A 445 -12.52 21.82 -12.65
N GLY A 446 -12.12 20.86 -11.84
CA GLY A 446 -11.19 19.83 -12.27
C GLY A 446 -11.35 18.51 -11.53
N GLN A 447 -10.49 17.56 -11.90
CA GLN A 447 -10.57 16.19 -11.42
C GLN A 447 -9.20 15.51 -11.44
N GLY A 448 -8.93 14.66 -10.44
CA GLY A 448 -7.83 13.71 -10.45
C GLY A 448 -8.30 12.35 -10.97
N ASN A 449 -7.51 11.71 -11.84
CA ASN A 449 -7.86 10.43 -12.47
C ASN A 449 -6.96 9.31 -11.95
N CYS A 450 -7.57 8.22 -11.46
CA CYS A 450 -6.90 7.02 -10.99
C CYS A 450 -7.16 5.88 -11.99
N TRP A 451 -6.38 5.83 -13.07
CA TRP A 451 -6.37 4.72 -14.01
C TRP A 451 -5.71 3.50 -13.38
N THR A 452 -6.13 2.29 -13.77
CA THR A 452 -5.78 1.09 -13.03
C THR A 452 -5.07 0.00 -13.82
N GLU A 453 -4.52 0.30 -14.98
CA GLU A 453 -3.70 -0.66 -15.76
C GLU A 453 -2.55 -1.23 -14.90
N TYR A 454 -1.93 -0.38 -14.09
CA TYR A 454 -0.82 -0.73 -13.19
C TYR A 454 -1.15 -0.49 -11.70
N THR A 455 -2.43 -0.48 -11.36
CA THR A 455 -2.95 -0.30 -10.00
C THR A 455 -3.89 -1.45 -9.69
N ILE A 456 -3.36 -2.52 -9.10
CA ILE A 456 -4.06 -3.81 -9.05
C ILE A 456 -4.83 -4.07 -7.75
N ASN A 457 -4.64 -3.22 -6.73
CA ASN A 457 -5.25 -3.40 -5.42
C ASN A 457 -5.43 -2.05 -4.69
N ARG A 458 -6.17 -2.08 -3.57
CA ARG A 458 -6.44 -0.91 -2.74
C ARG A 458 -5.15 -0.22 -2.26
N PHE A 459 -4.13 -0.99 -1.90
CA PHE A 459 -2.88 -0.45 -1.38
C PHE A 459 -2.16 0.43 -2.42
N ASP A 460 -2.07 -0.07 -3.66
CA ASP A 460 -1.51 0.68 -4.78
C ASP A 460 -2.36 1.91 -5.13
N LEU A 461 -3.69 1.76 -5.09
CA LEU A 461 -4.63 2.86 -5.33
C LEU A 461 -4.44 3.99 -4.31
N GLU A 462 -4.40 3.66 -3.03
CA GLU A 462 -4.20 4.64 -1.95
C GLU A 462 -2.84 5.33 -2.08
N TRP A 463 -1.76 4.57 -2.32
CA TRP A 463 -0.42 5.11 -2.52
C TRP A 463 -0.36 6.10 -3.68
N LYS A 464 -0.89 5.73 -4.84
CA LYS A 464 -0.87 6.57 -6.04
C LYS A 464 -1.76 7.81 -5.91
N THR A 465 -2.89 7.68 -5.22
CA THR A 465 -3.84 8.79 -5.05
C THR A 465 -3.36 9.81 -4.02
N TRP A 466 -2.91 9.34 -2.85
CA TRP A 466 -2.56 10.21 -1.72
C TRP A 466 -1.03 10.32 -1.53
N PRO A 467 -0.51 11.54 -1.22
CA PRO A 467 -1.22 12.81 -0.91
C PRO A 467 -1.51 13.71 -2.12
N ARG A 468 -1.29 13.28 -3.37
CA ARG A 468 -1.51 14.15 -4.55
C ARG A 468 -2.94 14.65 -4.67
N ALA A 469 -3.92 13.83 -4.31
CA ALA A 469 -5.32 14.27 -4.24
C ALA A 469 -5.54 15.41 -3.24
N CYS A 470 -4.77 15.48 -2.12
CA CYS A 470 -4.83 16.64 -1.22
C CYS A 470 -4.44 17.95 -1.92
N ALA A 471 -3.45 17.90 -2.82
CA ALA A 471 -3.03 19.07 -3.59
C ALA A 471 -4.09 19.51 -4.59
N ILE A 472 -4.71 18.54 -5.28
CA ILE A 472 -5.82 18.82 -6.20
C ILE A 472 -7.02 19.38 -5.43
N ALA A 473 -7.36 18.80 -4.27
CA ALA A 473 -8.43 19.29 -3.41
C ALA A 473 -8.21 20.75 -2.99
N GLU A 474 -6.99 21.08 -2.57
CA GLU A 474 -6.66 22.45 -2.16
C GLU A 474 -6.84 23.44 -3.31
N VAL A 475 -6.36 23.12 -4.50
CA VAL A 475 -6.52 23.99 -5.68
C VAL A 475 -8.00 24.17 -6.05
N LEU A 476 -8.77 23.11 -6.01
CA LEU A 476 -10.19 23.14 -6.41
C LEU A 476 -11.07 23.79 -5.34
N TRP A 477 -10.70 23.69 -4.08
CA TRP A 477 -11.42 24.29 -2.97
C TRP A 477 -11.03 25.75 -2.75
N SER A 478 -9.71 26.03 -2.56
CA SER A 478 -9.21 27.34 -2.13
C SER A 478 -8.89 28.30 -3.29
N GLY A 479 -8.68 27.76 -4.50
CA GLY A 479 -8.30 28.49 -5.69
C GLY A 479 -6.80 28.60 -5.93
N PRO A 480 -6.38 28.59 -7.22
CA PRO A 480 -4.97 28.65 -7.59
C PRO A 480 -4.27 29.98 -7.23
N GLU A 481 -5.04 31.05 -7.03
CA GLU A 481 -4.55 32.38 -6.63
C GLU A 481 -4.04 32.42 -5.19
N ARG A 482 -4.37 31.43 -4.36
CA ARG A 482 -3.98 31.34 -2.95
C ARG A 482 -2.83 30.37 -2.72
N ARG A 483 -2.12 29.97 -3.75
CA ARG A 483 -1.01 29.04 -3.65
C ARG A 483 0.14 29.57 -2.81
N ASP A 484 0.49 28.82 -1.78
CA ASP A 484 1.71 28.95 -0.99
C ASP A 484 2.24 27.54 -0.73
N TRP A 485 3.27 27.15 -1.47
CA TRP A 485 3.80 25.78 -1.41
C TRP A 485 4.34 25.42 -0.04
N ASP A 486 5.06 26.32 0.60
CA ASP A 486 5.71 26.03 1.88
C ASP A 486 4.69 25.92 3.01
N ASN A 487 3.67 26.78 3.01
CA ASN A 487 2.52 26.68 3.91
C ASN A 487 1.73 25.39 3.68
N PHE A 488 1.38 25.09 2.41
CA PHE A 488 0.68 23.83 2.07
C PHE A 488 1.47 22.61 2.52
N ARG A 489 2.76 22.55 2.20
CA ARG A 489 3.66 21.45 2.56
C ARG A 489 3.70 21.24 4.08
N SER A 490 3.79 22.31 4.86
CA SER A 490 3.82 22.25 6.32
C SER A 490 2.50 21.70 6.90
N ARG A 491 1.35 22.17 6.40
CA ARG A 491 0.03 21.65 6.80
C ARG A 491 -0.17 20.20 6.36
N LEU A 492 0.25 19.88 5.15
CA LEU A 492 0.14 18.52 4.60
C LEU A 492 1.00 17.52 5.39
N ALA A 493 2.16 17.92 5.91
CA ALA A 493 2.98 17.04 6.75
C ALA A 493 2.24 16.60 8.02
N VAL A 494 1.49 17.53 8.65
CA VAL A 494 0.63 17.23 9.79
C VAL A 494 -0.58 16.37 9.36
N HIS A 495 -1.21 16.73 8.23
CA HIS A 495 -2.38 16.03 7.73
C HIS A 495 -2.05 14.59 7.30
N ARG A 496 -0.91 14.36 6.64
CA ARG A 496 -0.45 13.02 6.28
C ARG A 496 -0.32 12.11 7.51
N ARG A 497 0.18 12.62 8.65
CA ARG A 497 0.21 11.84 9.90
C ARG A 497 -1.19 11.37 10.32
N ARG A 498 -2.20 12.24 10.20
CA ARG A 498 -3.60 11.88 10.47
C ARG A 498 -4.11 10.80 9.50
N LEU A 499 -3.80 10.94 8.21
CA LEU A 499 -4.18 9.95 7.19
C LEU A 499 -3.54 8.58 7.44
N VAL A 500 -2.25 8.55 7.74
CA VAL A 500 -1.53 7.30 8.06
C VAL A 500 -2.07 6.69 9.36
N LYS A 501 -2.31 7.50 10.41
CA LYS A 501 -2.91 7.05 11.67
C LYS A 501 -4.32 6.46 11.46
N SER A 502 -5.07 6.93 10.48
CA SER A 502 -6.38 6.37 10.10
C SER A 502 -6.31 5.12 9.20
N GLY A 503 -5.11 4.58 8.97
CA GLY A 503 -4.89 3.37 8.19
C GLY A 503 -4.80 3.57 6.67
N LEU A 504 -4.71 4.82 6.18
CA LEU A 504 -4.52 5.09 4.76
C LEU A 504 -3.07 4.88 4.35
N ASN A 505 -2.83 4.13 3.27
CA ASN A 505 -1.51 4.00 2.67
C ASN A 505 -1.16 5.27 1.86
N CYS A 506 -0.85 6.34 2.58
CA CYS A 506 -0.54 7.65 1.98
C CYS A 506 0.96 7.76 1.67
N ALA A 507 1.30 7.94 0.40
CA ALA A 507 2.70 8.06 -0.01
C ALA A 507 3.42 9.23 0.71
N PRO A 508 4.72 9.08 1.00
CA PRO A 508 5.52 10.18 1.51
C PRO A 508 5.73 11.25 0.42
N PHE A 509 6.09 12.44 0.83
CA PHE A 509 6.48 13.51 -0.07
C PHE A 509 7.65 14.28 0.53
N ASP A 510 8.59 14.64 -0.31
CA ASP A 510 9.88 15.25 0.08
C ASP A 510 10.68 14.40 1.11
N ASP A 511 11.89 14.77 1.44
CA ASP A 511 12.75 14.11 2.43
C ASP A 511 12.24 14.16 3.90
N ALA A 512 10.95 14.42 4.11
CA ALA A 512 10.34 14.33 5.43
C ALA A 512 10.42 12.88 5.89
N ALA A 513 11.25 12.62 6.89
CA ALA A 513 11.27 11.32 7.56
C ALA A 513 9.85 10.92 7.96
N GLU A 514 9.50 9.65 7.78
CA GLU A 514 8.27 9.08 8.35
C GLU A 514 8.13 9.55 9.79
N PRO A 515 6.96 10.06 10.22
CA PRO A 515 6.77 10.35 11.63
C PRO A 515 7.06 9.07 12.42
N MET A 516 7.98 9.19 13.36
CA MET A 516 8.27 8.11 14.27
C MET A 516 7.02 7.82 15.09
N PRO A 517 6.69 6.55 15.34
CA PRO A 517 5.66 6.22 16.30
C PRO A 517 5.99 6.90 17.64
N GLU A 518 4.99 7.51 18.25
CA GLU A 518 5.16 8.16 19.56
C GLU A 518 5.46 7.09 20.63
N ASN A 519 6.33 7.43 21.57
CA ASN A 519 6.68 6.60 22.73
C ASN A 519 7.36 5.26 22.44
N VAL A 520 7.95 5.05 21.27
CA VAL A 520 8.73 3.83 21.01
C VAL A 520 9.96 3.78 21.91
N PRO A 521 10.21 2.67 22.60
CA PRO A 521 11.36 2.53 23.48
C PRO A 521 12.70 2.78 22.77
N GLU A 522 13.57 3.57 23.42
CA GLU A 522 14.87 3.93 22.88
C GLU A 522 15.79 2.71 22.74
N LEU A 523 16.31 2.46 21.54
CA LEU A 523 17.26 1.39 21.28
C LEU A 523 18.63 1.68 21.93
N MET A 524 19.14 2.91 21.72
CA MET A 524 20.49 3.31 22.05
C MET A 524 20.61 3.94 23.44
N THR A 525 19.71 3.57 24.36
CA THR A 525 19.72 3.95 25.75
C THR A 525 19.47 2.71 26.61
N THR A 526 20.32 2.44 27.61
CA THR A 526 20.14 1.34 28.57
C THR A 526 18.97 1.58 29.51
N PHE A 527 18.46 0.56 30.19
CA PHE A 527 17.35 0.75 31.14
C PHE A 527 17.71 1.65 32.34
N ASP A 528 19.03 1.79 32.68
CA ASP A 528 19.50 2.73 33.69
C ASP A 528 19.84 4.13 33.14
N GLY A 529 19.49 4.41 31.85
CA GLY A 529 19.57 5.75 31.23
C GLY A 529 20.94 6.09 30.61
N ARG A 530 21.89 5.18 30.51
CA ARG A 530 23.18 5.43 29.86
C ARG A 530 23.04 5.33 28.33
N LYS A 531 23.70 6.26 27.61
CA LYS A 531 23.75 6.26 26.15
C LYS A 531 24.68 5.16 25.63
N VAL A 532 24.22 4.48 24.56
CA VAL A 532 24.97 3.46 23.84
C VAL A 532 25.52 4.09 22.56
N ASP A 533 26.81 4.44 22.55
CA ASP A 533 27.46 5.17 21.45
C ASP A 533 28.67 4.43 20.87
N CYS A 534 28.95 3.23 21.33
CA CYS A 534 30.05 2.38 20.85
C CYS A 534 29.70 0.90 20.92
N THR A 535 30.39 0.11 20.13
CA THR A 535 30.24 -1.36 20.04
C THR A 535 30.48 -2.04 21.38
N GLU A 536 31.42 -1.55 22.18
CA GLU A 536 31.73 -2.16 23.51
C GLU A 536 30.52 -2.04 24.46
N MET A 537 29.92 -0.86 24.52
CA MET A 537 28.72 -0.62 25.36
C MET A 537 27.52 -1.45 24.86
N TRP A 538 27.38 -1.57 23.53
CA TRP A 538 26.37 -2.41 22.93
C TRP A 538 26.55 -3.89 23.30
N GLU A 539 27.73 -4.46 23.05
CA GLU A 539 27.98 -5.91 23.24
C GLU A 539 27.98 -6.32 24.71
N LYS A 540 28.56 -5.48 25.59
CA LYS A 540 28.74 -5.87 27.00
C LYS A 540 27.58 -5.47 27.91
N VAL A 541 26.75 -4.51 27.49
CA VAL A 541 25.69 -4.00 28.35
C VAL A 541 24.31 -4.09 27.67
N ARG A 542 24.07 -3.32 26.60
CA ARG A 542 22.73 -3.16 26.06
C ARG A 542 22.18 -4.44 25.42
N ARG A 543 23.00 -5.14 24.65
CA ARG A 543 22.62 -6.38 23.96
C ARG A 543 22.23 -7.51 24.94
N PRO A 544 23.04 -7.82 25.99
CA PRO A 544 22.64 -8.76 27.05
C PRO A 544 21.36 -8.34 27.79
N GLU A 545 21.26 -7.07 28.17
CA GLU A 545 20.13 -6.48 28.88
C GLU A 545 18.82 -6.67 28.09
N LEU A 546 18.81 -6.36 26.80
CA LEU A 546 17.65 -6.56 25.94
C LEU A 546 17.33 -8.06 25.75
N LYS A 547 18.35 -8.89 25.49
CA LYS A 547 18.17 -10.34 25.27
C LYS A 547 17.54 -10.99 26.50
N GLU A 548 18.04 -10.69 27.70
CA GLU A 548 17.50 -11.19 28.95
C GLU A 548 16.04 -10.75 29.15
N ARG A 549 15.74 -9.46 28.95
CA ARG A 549 14.38 -8.91 29.13
C ARG A 549 13.38 -9.57 28.19
N PHE A 550 13.71 -9.76 26.90
CA PHE A 550 12.83 -10.44 25.95
C PHE A 550 12.64 -11.91 26.28
N LEU A 551 13.69 -12.63 26.68
CA LEU A 551 13.55 -14.03 27.06
C LEU A 551 12.70 -14.17 28.33
N GLU A 552 12.87 -13.33 29.32
CA GLU A 552 12.07 -13.36 30.55
C GLU A 552 10.59 -13.00 30.33
N LYS A 553 10.29 -12.05 29.44
CA LYS A 553 8.95 -11.47 29.31
C LYS A 553 8.14 -12.02 28.13
N PHE A 554 8.81 -12.53 27.08
CA PHE A 554 8.15 -12.97 25.85
C PHE A 554 8.36 -14.45 25.54
N TYR A 555 9.58 -14.89 25.32
CA TYR A 555 9.85 -16.18 24.68
C TYR A 555 10.18 -17.31 25.69
N GLY A 556 10.49 -16.95 26.89
CA GLY A 556 10.91 -17.86 27.96
C GLY A 556 12.39 -18.29 27.88
N VAL A 557 12.93 -18.65 29.03
CA VAL A 557 14.30 -19.07 29.22
C VAL A 557 14.38 -20.60 29.05
N ARG A 558 15.29 -21.07 28.22
CA ARG A 558 15.55 -22.50 28.02
C ARG A 558 16.30 -23.07 29.22
N PRO A 559 16.01 -24.32 29.65
CA PRO A 559 16.82 -25.02 30.65
C PRO A 559 18.26 -25.15 30.18
N ALA A 560 19.21 -25.09 31.08
CA ALA A 560 20.63 -25.20 30.74
C ALA A 560 20.97 -26.47 29.97
N ALA A 561 20.30 -27.59 30.25
CA ALA A 561 20.43 -28.83 29.51
C ALA A 561 19.96 -28.75 28.06
N ALA A 562 19.01 -27.88 27.74
CA ALA A 562 18.56 -27.63 26.39
C ALA A 562 19.49 -26.70 25.59
N GLU A 563 20.29 -25.89 26.28
CA GLU A 563 21.31 -25.06 25.59
C GLU A 563 22.50 -25.88 25.10
N LYS A 564 22.82 -27.00 25.75
CA LYS A 564 23.92 -27.94 25.41
C LYS A 564 23.43 -29.39 25.40
N PRO A 565 22.51 -29.77 24.49
CA PRO A 565 21.99 -31.12 24.43
C PRO A 565 23.01 -32.11 23.88
N GLU A 566 22.87 -33.40 24.21
CA GLU A 566 23.55 -34.48 23.50
C GLU A 566 22.83 -34.70 22.16
N VAL A 567 23.51 -34.47 21.02
CA VAL A 567 22.90 -34.54 19.66
C VAL A 567 23.67 -35.53 18.81
N SER A 568 22.97 -36.32 18.01
CA SER A 568 23.55 -37.22 17.01
C SER A 568 22.81 -37.19 15.70
N PHE A 569 23.48 -37.48 14.61
CA PHE A 569 22.95 -37.42 13.24
C PHE A 569 23.06 -38.79 12.58
N SER A 570 22.02 -39.20 11.89
CA SER A 570 22.01 -40.42 11.07
C SER A 570 21.23 -40.18 9.77
N ALA A 571 21.61 -40.85 8.70
CA ALA A 571 20.84 -40.83 7.48
C ALA A 571 19.48 -41.51 7.71
N GLU A 572 18.39 -40.83 7.41
CA GLU A 572 17.03 -41.41 7.42
C GLU A 572 16.84 -42.33 6.23
N GLU A 573 17.43 -41.96 5.10
CA GLU A 573 17.44 -42.69 3.84
C GLU A 573 18.80 -42.48 3.15
N PRO A 574 19.21 -43.39 2.23
CA PRO A 574 20.41 -43.12 1.41
C PRO A 574 20.31 -41.83 0.61
N ASP A 575 21.43 -41.17 0.45
CA ASP A 575 21.57 -39.97 -0.41
C ASP A 575 21.12 -40.30 -1.83
N ARG A 576 20.42 -39.36 -2.45
CA ARG A 576 19.83 -39.58 -3.78
C ARG A 576 20.00 -38.38 -4.69
N GLU A 577 20.35 -38.63 -5.95
CA GLU A 577 20.36 -37.59 -6.96
C GLU A 577 18.91 -37.20 -7.34
N MET A 578 18.64 -35.90 -7.34
CA MET A 578 17.35 -35.31 -7.61
C MET A 578 17.50 -34.06 -8.52
N ILE A 579 16.37 -33.52 -8.99
CA ILE A 579 16.31 -32.30 -9.81
C ILE A 579 17.17 -32.46 -11.07
N ASP A 580 16.84 -33.50 -11.87
CA ASP A 580 17.57 -33.87 -13.09
C ASP A 580 19.07 -34.04 -12.89
N GLY A 581 19.46 -34.63 -11.75
CA GLY A 581 20.85 -34.87 -11.40
C GLY A 581 21.63 -33.64 -10.92
N LYS A 582 20.97 -32.47 -10.71
CA LYS A 582 21.63 -31.22 -10.30
C LYS A 582 21.83 -31.09 -8.79
N ALA A 583 21.13 -31.86 -7.98
CA ALA A 583 21.23 -31.80 -6.52
C ALA A 583 21.30 -33.20 -5.90
N ILE A 584 21.92 -33.27 -4.72
CA ILE A 584 21.89 -34.42 -3.83
C ILE A 584 20.82 -34.15 -2.77
N ARG A 585 19.81 -35.04 -2.69
CA ARG A 585 18.85 -35.04 -1.58
C ARG A 585 19.45 -35.80 -0.42
N LYS A 586 19.45 -35.17 0.76
CA LYS A 586 19.75 -35.80 2.05
C LYS A 586 18.55 -35.71 2.97
N ARG A 587 18.20 -36.78 3.63
CA ARG A 587 17.25 -36.81 4.74
C ARG A 587 17.98 -37.25 5.99
N VAL A 588 18.03 -36.36 6.98
CA VAL A 588 18.86 -36.55 8.17
C VAL A 588 17.97 -36.59 9.39
N ARG A 589 18.05 -37.68 10.12
CA ARG A 589 17.45 -37.80 11.45
C ARG A 589 18.39 -37.13 12.46
N ILE A 590 17.87 -36.14 13.15
CA ILE A 590 18.53 -35.40 14.22
C ILE A 590 17.95 -35.92 15.54
N SER A 591 18.75 -36.71 16.27
CA SER A 591 18.37 -37.27 17.56
C SER A 591 18.97 -36.44 18.67
N TYR A 592 18.24 -36.23 19.73
CA TYR A 592 18.68 -35.45 20.89
C TYR A 592 18.25 -36.11 22.19
N LYS A 593 19.05 -35.91 23.22
CA LYS A 593 18.85 -36.44 24.55
C LYS A 593 19.00 -35.36 25.60
N GLY A 594 18.04 -35.27 26.48
CA GLY A 594 18.06 -34.45 27.67
C GLY A 594 18.05 -35.27 28.94
N PRO A 595 18.02 -34.61 30.10
CA PRO A 595 18.07 -35.30 31.41
C PRO A 595 16.91 -36.27 31.67
N TYR A 596 15.76 -36.04 31.01
CA TYR A 596 14.53 -36.76 31.31
C TYR A 596 13.99 -37.60 30.13
N GLY A 597 14.63 -37.55 28.96
CA GLY A 597 14.21 -38.31 27.79
C GLY A 597 14.98 -37.99 26.55
N SER A 598 14.65 -38.71 25.47
CA SER A 598 15.21 -38.47 24.14
C SER A 598 14.13 -38.45 23.09
N ASN A 599 14.37 -37.74 22.00
CA ASN A 599 13.47 -37.70 20.86
C ASN A 599 14.27 -37.39 19.57
N SER A 600 13.62 -37.33 18.42
CA SER A 600 14.27 -37.02 17.14
C SER A 600 13.29 -36.39 16.17
N PHE A 601 13.82 -35.72 15.17
CA PHE A 601 13.08 -35.19 14.03
C PHE A 601 13.91 -35.33 12.75
N VAL A 602 13.30 -35.11 11.59
CA VAL A 602 13.95 -35.24 10.29
C VAL A 602 14.05 -33.90 9.58
N ALA A 603 15.26 -33.54 9.15
CA ALA A 603 15.52 -32.45 8.23
C ALA A 603 15.74 -33.02 6.81
N THR A 604 15.21 -32.32 5.81
CA THR A 604 15.42 -32.62 4.38
C THR A 604 16.24 -31.53 3.74
N ALA A 605 17.27 -31.90 3.01
CA ALA A 605 18.16 -30.99 2.29
C ALA A 605 18.29 -31.38 0.82
N PHE A 606 18.24 -30.40 -0.08
CA PHE A 606 18.60 -30.53 -1.48
C PHE A 606 19.84 -29.66 -1.73
N ILE A 607 20.99 -30.29 -1.88
CA ILE A 607 22.30 -29.61 -1.97
C ILE A 607 22.74 -29.63 -3.43
N PRO A 608 22.98 -28.46 -4.07
CA PRO A 608 23.48 -28.42 -5.44
C PRO A 608 24.82 -29.17 -5.55
N LYS A 609 25.00 -29.94 -6.63
CA LYS A 609 26.30 -30.56 -6.92
C LYS A 609 27.36 -29.49 -7.22
N SER A 610 28.40 -29.44 -6.48
CA SER A 610 29.47 -28.44 -6.59
C SER A 610 30.79 -29.00 -6.01
N GLU A 611 31.91 -28.47 -6.49
CA GLU A 611 33.25 -28.75 -5.94
C GLU A 611 33.54 -27.95 -4.65
N ARG A 612 32.71 -26.94 -4.35
CA ARG A 612 32.85 -26.12 -3.14
C ARG A 612 31.61 -26.28 -2.23
N PRO A 613 31.79 -26.11 -0.90
CA PRO A 613 30.65 -26.12 0.02
C PRO A 613 29.63 -25.02 -0.31
N MET A 614 28.36 -25.39 -0.35
CA MET A 614 27.25 -24.50 -0.81
C MET A 614 26.64 -23.71 0.34
N PRO A 615 26.33 -22.42 0.13
CA PRO A 615 25.52 -21.65 1.08
C PRO A 615 24.10 -22.22 1.13
N ALA A 616 23.39 -22.00 2.24
CA ALA A 616 22.11 -22.64 2.48
C ALA A 616 21.02 -21.69 2.99
N PHE A 617 19.77 -22.01 2.64
CA PHE A 617 18.56 -21.47 3.25
C PHE A 617 17.86 -22.57 4.04
N LEU A 618 17.65 -22.37 5.34
CA LEU A 618 16.96 -23.26 6.25
C LEU A 618 15.55 -22.73 6.51
N LEU A 619 14.53 -23.40 6.01
CA LEU A 619 13.10 -23.08 6.25
C LEU A 619 12.58 -23.79 7.51
N ILE A 620 12.06 -23.02 8.45
CA ILE A 620 11.20 -23.50 9.53
C ILE A 620 9.78 -23.60 8.99
N CYS A 621 9.37 -24.79 8.56
CA CYS A 621 8.05 -24.97 7.94
C CYS A 621 6.96 -25.08 9.00
N ASN A 622 6.00 -24.16 8.97
CA ASN A 622 4.83 -24.11 9.85
C ASN A 622 3.52 -24.49 9.15
N ARG A 623 3.60 -25.13 7.98
CA ARG A 623 2.46 -25.62 7.17
C ARG A 623 2.47 -27.14 7.07
N ASP A 624 1.40 -27.70 6.52
CA ASP A 624 1.29 -29.14 6.29
C ASP A 624 2.52 -29.65 5.49
N PRO A 625 3.34 -30.54 6.08
CA PRO A 625 4.55 -31.01 5.43
C PRO A 625 4.27 -31.85 4.18
N LYS A 626 3.11 -32.51 4.08
CA LYS A 626 2.73 -33.30 2.90
C LYS A 626 2.53 -32.42 1.66
N LEU A 627 2.08 -31.18 1.84
CA LEU A 627 1.84 -30.23 0.76
C LEU A 627 3.06 -29.34 0.49
N ASN A 628 3.95 -29.16 1.48
CA ASN A 628 5.00 -28.14 1.36
C ASN A 628 6.43 -28.69 1.44
N LEU A 629 6.65 -29.87 2.04
CA LEU A 629 7.98 -30.46 2.25
C LEU A 629 8.13 -31.86 1.60
N ASP A 630 7.44 -32.13 0.49
CA ASP A 630 7.54 -33.42 -0.18
C ASP A 630 9.01 -33.75 -0.58
N PRO A 631 9.66 -34.71 0.05
CA PRO A 631 11.06 -35.05 -0.24
C PRO A 631 11.24 -35.71 -1.61
N GLU A 632 10.17 -36.24 -2.21
CA GLU A 632 10.19 -36.84 -3.54
C GLU A 632 9.88 -35.82 -4.65
N ARG A 633 9.55 -34.56 -4.28
CA ARG A 633 9.18 -33.47 -5.20
C ARG A 633 8.06 -33.82 -6.19
N LYS A 634 7.19 -34.76 -5.82
CA LYS A 634 5.95 -35.05 -6.56
C LYS A 634 4.95 -33.91 -6.37
N VAL A 635 4.92 -33.34 -5.16
CA VAL A 635 4.21 -32.12 -4.84
C VAL A 635 5.20 -30.98 -4.74
N LYS A 636 5.07 -29.98 -5.60
CA LYS A 636 5.91 -28.78 -5.63
C LYS A 636 5.13 -27.60 -5.04
N SER A 637 5.70 -26.97 -4.05
CA SER A 637 5.08 -25.81 -3.38
C SER A 637 5.90 -24.55 -3.61
N GLY A 638 5.22 -23.44 -3.90
CA GLY A 638 5.83 -22.11 -3.91
C GLY A 638 6.31 -21.66 -2.53
N PHE A 639 5.76 -22.24 -1.47
CA PHE A 639 6.22 -22.01 -0.09
C PHE A 639 7.65 -22.48 0.17
N TRP A 640 8.10 -23.53 -0.55
CA TRP A 640 9.47 -24.04 -0.56
C TRP A 640 9.88 -24.40 -2.00
N PRO A 641 10.30 -23.41 -2.81
CA PRO A 641 10.62 -23.61 -4.24
C PRO A 641 12.04 -24.17 -4.41
N VAL A 642 12.22 -25.42 -4.03
CA VAL A 642 13.51 -26.12 -4.00
C VAL A 642 14.26 -26.01 -5.33
N GLU A 643 13.56 -26.21 -6.46
CA GLU A 643 14.16 -26.20 -7.78
C GLU A 643 14.78 -24.82 -8.11
N GLU A 644 14.11 -23.73 -7.71
CA GLU A 644 14.60 -22.38 -7.93
C GLU A 644 15.79 -22.06 -7.00
N ILE A 645 15.72 -22.46 -5.73
CA ILE A 645 16.79 -22.27 -4.74
C ILE A 645 18.06 -23.01 -5.20
N VAL A 646 17.91 -24.28 -5.61
CA VAL A 646 19.03 -25.10 -6.11
C VAL A 646 19.60 -24.53 -7.42
N ALA A 647 18.75 -24.09 -8.35
CA ALA A 647 19.20 -23.48 -9.60
C ALA A 647 20.02 -22.19 -9.39
N ARG A 648 19.78 -21.47 -8.28
CA ARG A 648 20.56 -20.28 -7.88
C ARG A 648 21.85 -20.63 -7.14
N GLY A 649 22.17 -21.90 -6.93
CA GLY A 649 23.40 -22.34 -6.26
C GLY A 649 23.32 -22.30 -4.73
N TYR A 650 22.13 -22.43 -4.17
CA TYR A 650 21.90 -22.53 -2.72
C TYR A 650 21.38 -23.92 -2.36
N ALA A 651 21.78 -24.43 -1.20
CA ALA A 651 21.14 -25.60 -0.63
C ALA A 651 19.77 -25.21 -0.03
N ALA A 652 18.73 -25.95 -0.37
CA ALA A 652 17.40 -25.82 0.19
C ALA A 652 17.21 -26.83 1.32
N ILE A 653 17.14 -26.35 2.57
CA ILE A 653 17.00 -27.18 3.77
C ILE A 653 15.68 -26.83 4.46
N ALA A 654 14.98 -27.82 4.97
CA ALA A 654 13.75 -27.57 5.73
C ALA A 654 13.50 -28.69 6.76
N PHE A 655 12.79 -28.31 7.83
CA PHE A 655 12.17 -29.25 8.78
C PHE A 655 10.77 -28.75 9.14
N TRP A 656 9.92 -29.66 9.59
CA TRP A 656 8.58 -29.30 10.05
C TRP A 656 8.60 -28.97 11.55
N ASN A 657 8.09 -27.78 11.92
CA ASN A 657 8.05 -27.33 13.32
C ASN A 657 7.25 -28.29 14.23
N GLY A 658 6.21 -28.95 13.68
CA GLY A 658 5.39 -29.91 14.41
C GLY A 658 6.13 -31.16 14.88
N ASP A 659 7.29 -31.48 14.29
CA ASP A 659 8.15 -32.58 14.76
C ASP A 659 8.94 -32.20 16.03
N ILE A 660 9.11 -30.91 16.30
CA ILE A 660 9.76 -30.41 17.53
C ILE A 660 8.74 -30.37 18.68
N CYS A 661 7.59 -29.78 18.46
CA CYS A 661 6.42 -29.79 19.32
C CYS A 661 5.19 -29.33 18.53
N LYS A 662 4.02 -29.83 18.89
CA LYS A 662 2.79 -29.54 18.16
C LYS A 662 2.36 -28.08 18.28
N ASP A 663 1.86 -27.54 17.18
CA ASP A 663 1.20 -26.24 17.14
C ASP A 663 -0.31 -26.44 17.44
N ASN A 664 -0.61 -26.88 18.65
CA ASN A 664 -1.98 -27.13 19.08
C ASN A 664 -2.13 -26.85 20.58
N TYR A 665 -2.98 -25.88 20.90
CA TYR A 665 -3.27 -25.56 22.28
C TYR A 665 -4.15 -26.67 22.93
N ASN A 666 -3.54 -27.37 23.86
CA ASN A 666 -4.26 -28.21 24.80
C ASN A 666 -3.65 -27.98 26.19
N PRO A 667 -4.40 -27.36 27.13
CA PRO A 667 -3.88 -27.04 28.47
C PRO A 667 -3.26 -28.22 29.20
N SER A 668 -3.74 -29.43 28.89
CA SER A 668 -3.27 -30.66 29.55
C SER A 668 -2.06 -31.30 28.87
N THR A 669 -1.70 -30.92 27.64
CA THR A 669 -0.67 -31.66 26.86
C THR A 669 0.33 -30.79 26.10
N THR A 670 0.13 -29.50 25.93
CA THR A 670 0.97 -28.63 25.08
C THR A 670 2.45 -28.70 25.42
N PHE A 671 2.82 -28.81 26.71
CA PHE A 671 4.21 -28.89 27.15
C PHE A 671 4.57 -30.31 27.61
N LEU A 672 3.76 -31.31 27.28
CA LEU A 672 3.99 -32.71 27.61
C LEU A 672 4.41 -33.55 26.40
N ASP A 673 4.56 -32.94 25.22
CA ASP A 673 5.02 -33.65 24.02
C ASP A 673 6.26 -32.97 23.37
N GLY A 674 6.82 -33.65 22.38
CA GLY A 674 7.93 -33.14 21.60
C GLY A 674 9.23 -33.01 22.43
N VAL A 675 9.80 -31.81 22.38
CA VAL A 675 11.09 -31.50 23.00
C VAL A 675 10.98 -31.27 24.52
N PHE A 676 9.85 -30.74 25.00
CA PHE A 676 9.73 -30.28 26.39
C PHE A 676 10.00 -31.37 27.44
N PRO A 677 9.36 -32.56 27.38
CA PRO A 677 9.56 -33.58 28.42
C PRO A 677 10.98 -34.17 28.42
N CYS A 678 11.80 -33.93 27.40
CA CYS A 678 13.19 -34.37 27.40
C CYS A 678 14.06 -33.48 28.32
N PHE A 679 13.73 -32.20 28.47
CA PHE A 679 14.59 -31.22 29.13
C PHE A 679 14.02 -30.62 30.42
N GLU A 680 12.69 -30.69 30.61
CA GLU A 680 12.01 -30.06 31.73
C GLU A 680 10.81 -30.91 32.18
N ARG A 681 10.67 -31.12 33.47
CA ARG A 681 9.50 -31.81 34.03
C ARG A 681 8.37 -30.81 34.24
N PRO A 682 7.10 -31.21 34.14
CA PRO A 682 5.95 -30.30 34.26
C PRO A 682 5.96 -29.50 35.57
N GLN A 683 6.37 -30.12 36.69
CA GLN A 683 6.42 -29.45 38.01
C GLN A 683 7.57 -28.43 38.16
N ASP A 684 8.56 -28.46 37.28
CA ASP A 684 9.70 -27.54 37.31
C ASP A 684 9.43 -26.31 36.43
N ARG A 685 8.35 -26.29 35.66
CA ARG A 685 7.96 -25.16 34.81
C ARG A 685 7.39 -24.01 35.63
N ASP A 686 7.81 -22.82 35.28
CA ASP A 686 7.30 -21.55 35.83
C ASP A 686 6.88 -20.60 34.69
N ASP A 687 6.52 -19.39 35.05
CA ASP A 687 6.10 -18.35 34.10
C ASP A 687 7.22 -17.88 33.15
N ARG A 688 8.48 -18.20 33.48
CA ARG A 688 9.65 -17.84 32.67
C ARG A 688 10.14 -19.02 31.83
N SER A 689 9.56 -20.19 31.97
CA SER A 689 9.93 -21.38 31.20
C SER A 689 9.67 -21.16 29.70
N TRP A 690 10.58 -21.67 28.89
CA TRP A 690 10.51 -21.57 27.43
C TRP A 690 9.20 -22.10 26.85
N ALA A 691 8.76 -21.47 25.73
CA ALA A 691 7.50 -21.76 25.10
C ALA A 691 7.67 -22.28 23.66
N VAL A 692 6.59 -22.48 22.95
CA VAL A 692 6.55 -23.17 21.67
C VAL A 692 7.43 -22.50 20.61
N LEU A 693 7.41 -21.15 20.47
CA LEU A 693 8.31 -20.46 19.54
C LEU A 693 9.78 -20.71 19.87
N SER A 694 10.13 -20.72 21.16
CA SER A 694 11.51 -21.00 21.62
C SER A 694 11.93 -22.45 21.34
N ALA A 695 10.99 -23.41 21.43
CA ALA A 695 11.23 -24.81 21.06
C ALA A 695 11.48 -24.97 19.55
N TRP A 696 10.68 -24.32 18.70
CA TRP A 696 10.89 -24.38 17.26
C TRP A 696 12.20 -23.70 16.82
N ALA A 697 12.56 -22.58 17.43
CA ALA A 697 13.86 -21.92 17.20
C ALA A 697 15.03 -22.80 17.64
N TRP A 698 14.88 -23.52 18.77
CA TRP A 698 15.85 -24.52 19.21
C TRP A 698 16.01 -25.65 18.18
N GLY A 699 14.94 -26.13 17.55
CA GLY A 699 14.97 -27.11 16.46
C GLY A 699 15.81 -26.61 15.28
N ALA A 700 15.70 -25.34 14.88
CA ALA A 700 16.54 -24.76 13.83
C ALA A 700 18.04 -24.79 14.21
N SER A 701 18.38 -24.53 15.49
CA SER A 701 19.75 -24.64 15.97
C SER A 701 20.27 -26.08 15.89
N ARG A 702 19.45 -27.09 16.11
CA ARG A 702 19.84 -28.51 15.94
C ARG A 702 20.11 -28.87 14.49
N VAL A 703 19.38 -28.28 13.54
CA VAL A 703 19.71 -28.42 12.11
C VAL A 703 21.05 -27.73 11.81
N MET A 704 21.33 -26.59 12.44
CA MET A 704 22.61 -25.89 12.29
C MET A 704 23.78 -26.75 12.82
N ASP A 705 23.61 -27.50 13.94
CA ASP A 705 24.61 -28.44 14.45
C ASP A 705 24.96 -29.51 13.39
N TRP A 706 23.97 -30.01 12.64
CA TRP A 706 24.22 -30.94 11.53
C TRP A 706 24.94 -30.25 10.37
N ILE A 707 24.50 -29.02 9.98
CA ILE A 707 25.11 -28.27 8.88
C ILE A 707 26.62 -28.09 9.09
N GLU A 708 27.07 -27.88 10.33
CA GLU A 708 28.50 -27.76 10.67
C GLU A 708 29.30 -29.07 10.45
N THR A 709 28.61 -30.22 10.41
CA THR A 709 29.23 -31.51 10.15
C THR A 709 29.16 -31.95 8.68
N GLU A 710 28.35 -31.30 7.87
CA GLU A 710 28.12 -31.68 6.46
C GLU A 710 29.08 -30.98 5.50
N PRO A 711 30.05 -31.72 4.91
CA PRO A 711 31.12 -31.11 4.10
C PRO A 711 30.64 -30.43 2.81
N LEU A 712 29.42 -30.77 2.34
CA LEU A 712 28.84 -30.12 1.14
C LEU A 712 28.23 -28.74 1.44
N LEU A 713 28.15 -28.35 2.71
CA LEU A 713 27.51 -27.12 3.16
C LEU A 713 28.49 -26.10 3.73
N ASN A 714 28.28 -24.84 3.43
CA ASN A 714 29.05 -23.75 4.01
C ASN A 714 28.36 -23.24 5.28
N ALA A 715 28.75 -23.75 6.44
CA ALA A 715 28.16 -23.39 7.73
C ALA A 715 28.28 -21.88 8.09
N LYS A 716 29.17 -21.12 7.44
CA LYS A 716 29.30 -19.68 7.62
C LYS A 716 28.31 -18.84 6.76
N ARG A 717 27.55 -19.47 5.87
CA ARG A 717 26.63 -18.84 4.95
C ARG A 717 25.27 -19.54 4.97
N VAL A 718 24.64 -19.54 6.14
CA VAL A 718 23.32 -20.14 6.37
C VAL A 718 22.32 -19.05 6.72
N ALA A 719 21.22 -18.99 5.96
CA ALA A 719 20.06 -18.15 6.25
C ALA A 719 18.97 -18.98 6.91
N VAL A 720 18.36 -18.47 8.00
CA VAL A 720 17.15 -19.04 8.58
C VAL A 720 15.92 -18.27 8.05
N VAL A 721 14.89 -18.98 7.60
CA VAL A 721 13.69 -18.43 6.96
C VAL A 721 12.46 -18.93 7.68
N GLY A 722 11.48 -18.03 7.89
CA GLY A 722 10.19 -18.40 8.44
C GLY A 722 9.09 -17.45 8.00
N HIS A 723 7.85 -17.94 7.98
CA HIS A 723 6.65 -17.21 7.60
C HIS A 723 5.64 -17.19 8.74
N SER A 724 4.93 -16.07 8.97
CA SER A 724 3.89 -15.96 9.99
C SER A 724 4.49 -16.27 11.39
N ARG A 725 3.88 -17.20 12.16
CA ARG A 725 4.49 -17.70 13.41
C ARG A 725 5.87 -18.33 13.20
N GLY A 726 6.15 -18.90 12.02
CA GLY A 726 7.50 -19.30 11.62
C GLY A 726 8.44 -18.12 11.43
N GLY A 727 7.94 -16.94 11.01
CA GLY A 727 8.68 -15.68 10.94
C GLY A 727 9.05 -15.14 12.33
N LYS A 728 8.12 -15.20 13.28
CA LYS A 728 8.42 -14.94 14.70
C LYS A 728 9.56 -15.88 15.19
N THR A 729 9.49 -17.16 14.78
CA THR A 729 10.47 -18.17 15.13
C THR A 729 11.84 -17.96 14.47
N SER A 730 11.87 -17.57 13.19
CA SER A 730 13.15 -17.31 12.49
C SER A 730 13.86 -16.11 13.10
N LEU A 731 13.15 -15.06 13.49
CA LEU A 731 13.73 -13.93 14.21
C LEU A 731 14.33 -14.36 15.55
N LEU A 732 13.57 -15.16 16.32
CA LEU A 732 14.04 -15.72 17.59
C LEU A 732 15.26 -16.64 17.40
N ALA A 733 15.26 -17.49 16.37
CA ALA A 733 16.41 -18.36 16.04
C ALA A 733 17.65 -17.52 15.70
N GLY A 734 17.51 -16.50 14.85
CA GLY A 734 18.61 -15.61 14.51
C GLY A 734 19.20 -14.85 15.70
N VAL A 735 18.38 -14.43 16.66
CA VAL A 735 18.86 -13.76 17.88
C VAL A 735 19.53 -14.75 18.86
N THR A 736 18.97 -15.95 19.00
CA THR A 736 19.49 -16.90 20.00
C THR A 736 20.63 -17.79 19.51
N ASP A 737 20.82 -17.88 18.18
CA ASP A 737 21.92 -18.66 17.55
C ASP A 737 22.66 -17.78 16.53
N GLU A 738 23.84 -17.32 16.92
CA GLU A 738 24.66 -16.39 16.13
C GLU A 738 25.32 -17.01 14.90
N ARG A 739 25.24 -18.34 14.72
CA ARG A 739 25.76 -19.06 13.55
C ARG A 739 24.94 -18.79 12.28
N PHE A 740 23.66 -18.39 12.43
CA PHE A 740 22.86 -17.93 11.29
C PHE A 740 23.39 -16.60 10.77
N ALA A 741 24.00 -16.62 9.60
CA ALA A 741 24.59 -15.43 8.98
C ALA A 741 23.54 -14.46 8.39
N MET A 742 22.33 -14.95 8.16
CA MET A 742 21.19 -14.16 7.68
C MET A 742 19.89 -14.64 8.33
N THR A 743 19.02 -13.71 8.67
CA THR A 743 17.70 -13.98 9.24
C THR A 743 16.64 -13.41 8.33
N CYS A 744 15.72 -14.26 7.82
CA CYS A 744 14.62 -13.88 6.96
C CYS A 744 13.29 -14.03 7.70
N VAL A 745 12.58 -12.92 7.85
CA VAL A 745 11.35 -12.79 8.63
C VAL A 745 10.23 -12.36 7.69
N ASN A 746 9.24 -13.23 7.44
CA ASN A 746 8.20 -13.00 6.46
C ASN A 746 6.82 -12.94 7.11
N ASP A 747 6.06 -11.87 6.84
CA ASP A 747 4.69 -11.63 7.29
C ASP A 747 4.48 -12.04 8.77
N SER A 748 5.34 -11.58 9.66
CA SER A 748 5.47 -12.15 11.00
C SER A 748 4.55 -11.53 12.05
N GLY A 749 4.08 -10.31 11.85
CA GLY A 749 3.18 -9.62 12.77
C GLY A 749 3.75 -9.35 14.18
N CYS A 750 2.88 -9.12 15.14
CA CYS A 750 3.21 -8.89 16.55
C CYS A 750 3.95 -10.08 17.18
N GLY A 751 4.96 -9.80 18.01
CA GLY A 751 5.85 -10.86 18.55
C GLY A 751 6.78 -11.45 17.49
N GLY A 752 6.78 -10.88 16.29
CA GLY A 752 7.75 -11.06 15.21
C GLY A 752 8.40 -9.73 14.89
N ALA A 753 8.19 -9.19 13.68
CA ALA A 753 8.78 -7.93 13.25
C ALA A 753 7.86 -6.70 13.38
N LYS A 754 6.55 -6.85 13.65
CA LYS A 754 5.67 -5.69 13.80
C LYS A 754 5.92 -4.99 15.13
N LEU A 755 6.15 -3.67 15.11
CA LEU A 755 6.15 -2.84 16.32
C LEU A 755 4.80 -2.89 17.04
N ALA A 756 4.81 -3.10 18.36
CA ALA A 756 3.62 -3.05 19.20
C ALA A 756 3.12 -1.61 19.41
N HIS A 757 4.04 -0.64 19.50
CA HIS A 757 3.73 0.78 19.67
C HIS A 757 3.07 1.45 18.46
N ILE A 758 2.91 0.74 17.35
CA ILE A 758 2.11 1.18 16.20
C ILE A 758 0.73 0.53 16.28
N ASP A 759 -0.27 1.32 16.68
CA ASP A 759 -1.67 0.92 16.62
C ASP A 759 -2.20 1.12 15.20
N LEU A 760 -2.37 0.03 14.47
CA LEU A 760 -2.91 0.02 13.10
C LEU A 760 -4.26 -0.70 13.11
N PRO A 761 -5.31 -0.11 12.53
CA PRO A 761 -6.58 -0.80 12.34
C PRO A 761 -6.38 -2.15 11.62
N GLU A 762 -7.10 -3.18 12.05
CA GLU A 762 -7.08 -4.54 11.47
C GLU A 762 -5.74 -5.30 11.64
N SER A 763 -4.72 -4.73 12.27
CA SER A 763 -3.45 -5.41 12.49
C SER A 763 -3.44 -6.25 13.77
N GLU A 764 -2.52 -7.21 13.82
CA GLU A 764 -2.32 -8.07 14.98
C GLU A 764 -1.85 -7.27 16.22
N HIS A 765 -2.44 -7.53 17.37
CA HIS A 765 -2.10 -6.95 18.67
C HIS A 765 -1.85 -8.04 19.69
N TYR A 766 -1.09 -7.78 20.75
CA TYR A 766 -0.83 -8.79 21.78
C TYR A 766 -2.13 -9.27 22.47
N ASN A 767 -3.12 -8.40 22.63
CA ASN A 767 -4.44 -8.80 23.13
C ASN A 767 -5.19 -9.78 22.21
N ALA A 768 -4.90 -9.81 20.91
CA ALA A 768 -5.48 -10.79 20.00
C ALA A 768 -4.99 -12.21 20.30
N PHE A 769 -3.75 -12.36 20.78
CA PHE A 769 -3.22 -13.68 21.19
C PHE A 769 -3.99 -14.23 22.39
N LEU A 770 -4.38 -13.40 23.34
CA LEU A 770 -5.19 -13.80 24.50
C LEU A 770 -6.57 -14.33 24.06
N ARG A 771 -7.18 -13.67 23.07
CA ARG A 771 -8.50 -14.06 22.53
C ARG A 771 -8.43 -15.31 21.66
N SER A 772 -7.36 -15.47 20.87
CA SER A 772 -7.20 -16.57 19.91
C SER A 772 -6.63 -17.85 20.50
N ARG A 773 -6.35 -17.91 21.80
CA ARG A 773 -5.78 -19.06 22.52
C ARG A 773 -4.39 -19.49 21.99
N VAL A 774 -3.61 -18.58 21.42
CA VAL A 774 -2.23 -18.85 20.98
C VAL A 774 -1.16 -18.35 21.96
N THR A 775 -1.56 -18.07 23.18
CA THR A 775 -0.65 -17.59 24.24
C THR A 775 0.46 -18.59 24.58
N TYR A 776 0.26 -19.88 24.31
CA TYR A 776 1.26 -20.94 24.47
C TYR A 776 2.49 -20.79 23.53
N TRP A 777 2.42 -19.92 22.55
CA TRP A 777 3.59 -19.56 21.75
C TRP A 777 4.64 -18.82 22.57
N PHE A 778 4.19 -18.07 23.59
CA PHE A 778 5.00 -17.24 24.48
C PHE A 778 5.03 -17.83 25.89
N CYS A 779 5.97 -17.37 26.72
CA CYS A 779 6.08 -17.80 28.11
C CYS A 779 4.90 -17.28 28.98
N GLY A 780 4.72 -17.83 30.17
CA GLY A 780 3.62 -17.44 31.08
C GLY A 780 3.68 -15.96 31.50
N ALA A 781 4.88 -15.39 31.61
CA ALA A 781 5.06 -13.98 31.95
C ALA A 781 4.51 -13.02 30.88
N PHE A 782 4.46 -13.44 29.60
CA PHE A 782 3.95 -12.66 28.49
C PHE A 782 2.53 -12.14 28.73
N GLN A 783 1.64 -12.98 29.23
CA GLN A 783 0.25 -12.61 29.46
C GLN A 783 0.10 -11.43 30.43
N ARG A 784 0.89 -11.45 31.54
CA ARG A 784 0.85 -10.37 32.53
C ARG A 784 1.55 -9.10 32.06
N TYR A 785 2.57 -9.25 31.25
CA TYR A 785 3.39 -8.14 30.76
C TYR A 785 2.69 -7.35 29.63
N CYS A 786 2.00 -8.03 28.72
CA CYS A 786 1.46 -7.45 27.49
C CYS A 786 -0.04 -7.09 27.53
N VAL A 787 -0.80 -7.55 28.54
CA VAL A 787 -2.26 -7.30 28.60
C VAL A 787 -2.58 -5.81 28.63
N ASN A 788 -3.32 -5.33 27.62
CA ASN A 788 -3.76 -3.93 27.46
C ASN A 788 -2.64 -2.88 27.52
N LYS A 789 -1.43 -3.25 27.09
CA LYS A 789 -0.24 -2.39 27.20
C LYS A 789 0.59 -2.31 25.91
N ASP A 790 0.02 -2.62 24.76
CA ASP A 790 0.78 -2.71 23.51
C ASP A 790 1.63 -1.45 23.24
N THR A 791 1.12 -0.26 23.59
CA THR A 791 1.82 1.02 23.39
C THR A 791 2.53 1.56 24.64
N GLU A 792 2.56 0.80 25.74
CA GLU A 792 3.17 1.21 27.02
C GLU A 792 4.33 0.30 27.45
N LEU A 793 4.73 -0.66 26.59
CA LEU A 793 5.78 -1.59 26.91
C LEU A 793 7.16 -0.91 26.92
N GLU A 794 8.02 -1.29 27.87
CA GLU A 794 9.40 -0.78 27.97
C GLU A 794 10.35 -1.35 26.91
N ILE A 795 9.91 -2.40 26.15
CA ILE A 795 10.63 -3.03 25.05
C ILE A 795 9.70 -3.24 23.84
N ASP A 796 10.27 -3.18 22.62
CA ASP A 796 9.52 -3.44 21.41
C ASP A 796 10.37 -4.15 20.34
N GLN A 797 9.76 -4.71 19.33
CA GLN A 797 10.34 -5.67 18.38
C GLN A 797 11.57 -5.16 17.61
N HIS A 798 11.71 -3.84 17.39
CA HIS A 798 12.93 -3.28 16.78
C HIS A 798 14.18 -3.52 17.66
N GLN A 799 14.02 -3.49 18.98
CA GLN A 799 15.10 -3.78 19.90
C GLN A 799 15.50 -5.26 19.85
N TRP A 800 14.51 -6.17 19.64
CA TRP A 800 14.76 -7.60 19.45
C TRP A 800 15.45 -7.85 18.11
N ALA A 801 14.99 -7.24 17.03
CA ALA A 801 15.58 -7.34 15.69
C ALA A 801 17.02 -6.78 15.66
N ALA A 802 17.31 -5.72 16.42
CA ALA A 802 18.63 -5.12 16.53
C ALA A 802 19.70 -6.09 17.07
N LEU A 803 19.31 -7.13 17.84
CA LEU A 803 20.23 -8.15 18.36
C LEU A 803 20.82 -9.06 17.25
N ILE A 804 20.31 -8.98 16.01
CA ILE A 804 20.89 -9.65 14.84
C ILE A 804 22.20 -8.98 14.40
N ALA A 805 22.37 -7.68 14.65
CA ALA A 805 23.58 -6.95 14.23
C ALA A 805 24.86 -7.64 14.74
N PRO A 806 25.92 -7.67 13.93
CA PRO A 806 26.09 -7.07 12.60
C PRO A 806 25.76 -8.02 11.41
N ARG A 807 25.02 -9.12 11.64
CA ARG A 807 24.62 -10.12 10.62
C ARG A 807 23.48 -9.59 9.75
N LEU A 808 23.17 -10.29 8.65
CA LEU A 808 22.15 -9.86 7.70
C LEU A 808 20.73 -10.09 8.27
N LEU A 809 19.87 -9.10 8.09
CA LEU A 809 18.46 -9.16 8.45
C LEU A 809 17.60 -8.80 7.24
N ALA A 810 16.65 -9.67 6.88
CA ALA A 810 15.67 -9.43 5.83
C ALA A 810 14.25 -9.53 6.41
N ILE A 811 13.51 -8.45 6.38
CA ILE A 811 12.09 -8.40 6.78
C ILE A 811 11.23 -8.25 5.54
N ALA A 812 10.14 -9.00 5.47
CA ALA A 812 9.26 -9.03 4.32
C ALA A 812 7.78 -9.00 4.72
N SER A 813 7.01 -8.27 3.95
CA SER A 813 5.56 -8.10 4.11
C SER A 813 4.81 -8.39 2.81
N ALA A 814 3.50 -8.65 2.93
CA ALA A 814 2.57 -8.78 1.80
C ALA A 814 1.54 -7.64 1.82
N SER A 815 1.26 -7.04 0.65
CA SER A 815 0.43 -5.82 0.55
C SER A 815 -1.03 -6.00 1.01
N GLU A 816 -1.57 -7.21 0.92
CA GLU A 816 -2.95 -7.52 1.33
C GLU A 816 -3.02 -8.10 2.76
N ASP A 817 -1.88 -8.31 3.42
CA ASP A 817 -1.81 -8.83 4.78
C ASP A 817 -1.81 -7.72 5.84
N LYS A 818 -2.93 -7.05 5.99
CA LYS A 818 -3.09 -6.01 7.01
C LYS A 818 -2.87 -6.53 8.43
N TRP A 819 -3.16 -7.82 8.66
CA TRP A 819 -2.98 -8.46 9.96
C TRP A 819 -1.52 -8.45 10.41
N ALA A 820 -0.56 -8.66 9.51
CA ALA A 820 0.87 -8.58 9.83
C ALA A 820 1.33 -7.14 10.16
N GLY A 821 0.61 -6.11 9.69
CA GLY A 821 0.90 -4.71 10.01
C GLY A 821 2.18 -4.21 9.35
N GLN A 822 2.21 -4.17 8.01
CA GLN A 822 3.38 -3.88 7.18
C GLN A 822 4.16 -2.60 7.58
N PRO A 823 3.51 -1.45 7.89
CA PRO A 823 4.25 -0.28 8.37
C PRO A 823 5.04 -0.57 9.65
N GLY A 824 4.47 -1.38 10.57
CA GLY A 824 5.14 -1.78 11.81
C GLY A 824 6.36 -2.66 11.56
N GLU A 825 6.31 -3.56 10.58
CA GLU A 825 7.44 -4.41 10.17
C GLU A 825 8.56 -3.58 9.51
N PHE A 826 8.20 -2.62 8.65
CA PHE A 826 9.16 -1.66 8.08
C PHE A 826 9.85 -0.82 9.15
N HIS A 827 9.09 -0.25 10.09
CA HIS A 827 9.65 0.56 11.16
C HIS A 827 10.57 -0.25 12.07
N THR A 828 10.31 -1.52 12.28
CA THR A 828 11.25 -2.43 12.99
C THR A 828 12.60 -2.50 12.28
N ALA A 829 12.61 -2.73 10.96
CA ALA A 829 13.86 -2.75 10.19
C ALA A 829 14.61 -1.42 10.28
N ARG A 830 13.89 -0.30 10.18
CA ARG A 830 14.45 1.05 10.27
C ARG A 830 15.01 1.37 11.65
N LEU A 831 14.24 1.12 12.71
CA LEU A 831 14.59 1.46 14.10
C LEU A 831 15.66 0.55 14.69
N ALA A 832 15.82 -0.67 14.18
CA ALA A 832 16.90 -1.56 14.52
C ALA A 832 18.24 -1.15 13.90
N SER A 833 18.24 -0.43 12.78
CA SER A 833 19.40 -0.08 11.96
C SER A 833 20.56 0.60 12.70
N PRO A 834 20.35 1.48 13.70
CA PRO A 834 21.45 2.06 14.47
C PRO A 834 22.41 1.04 15.10
N ALA A 835 21.94 -0.18 15.38
CA ALA A 835 22.83 -1.23 15.89
C ALA A 835 23.90 -1.65 14.86
N TRP A 836 23.60 -1.65 13.57
CA TRP A 836 24.60 -1.91 12.49
C TRP A 836 25.57 -0.75 12.32
N GLU A 837 25.10 0.49 12.50
CA GLU A 837 25.94 1.68 12.39
C GLU A 837 27.08 1.69 13.43
N LEU A 838 26.87 1.12 14.62
CA LEU A 838 27.92 0.93 15.64
C LEU A 838 29.11 0.09 15.13
N TYR A 839 28.86 -0.84 14.21
CA TYR A 839 29.91 -1.67 13.58
C TYR A 839 30.47 -1.07 12.28
N GLY A 840 30.11 0.21 11.97
CA GLY A 840 30.50 0.85 10.71
C GLY A 840 29.81 0.23 9.49
N ARG A 841 28.68 -0.45 9.70
CA ARG A 841 27.87 -1.07 8.65
C ARG A 841 26.66 -0.22 8.35
N LYS A 842 26.07 -0.42 7.18
CA LYS A 842 24.86 0.30 6.75
C LYS A 842 23.64 -0.52 7.13
N GLY A 843 22.74 0.07 7.92
CA GLY A 843 21.42 -0.50 8.20
C GLY A 843 20.46 -0.38 6.99
N LEU A 844 19.18 -0.28 7.22
CA LEU A 844 18.17 -0.05 6.17
C LEU A 844 18.37 1.35 5.56
N SER A 845 18.52 1.44 4.24
CA SER A 845 18.73 2.70 3.54
C SER A 845 17.47 3.56 3.41
N GLY A 846 16.29 2.93 3.43
CA GLY A 846 15.01 3.61 3.31
C GLY A 846 14.57 4.29 4.60
N LYS A 847 14.28 5.60 4.53
CA LYS A 847 13.70 6.35 5.66
C LYS A 847 12.18 6.39 5.64
N VAL A 848 11.59 5.90 4.56
CA VAL A 848 10.19 6.04 4.21
C VAL A 848 9.62 4.68 3.88
N PHE A 849 8.39 4.39 4.34
CA PHE A 849 7.69 3.15 4.04
C PHE A 849 7.54 2.99 2.52
N PRO A 850 8.10 1.91 1.92
CA PRO A 850 8.13 1.76 0.48
C PRO A 850 6.78 1.33 -0.10
N PRO A 851 6.50 1.64 -1.37
CA PRO A 851 5.37 1.06 -2.08
C PRO A 851 5.57 -0.44 -2.31
N CYS A 852 4.47 -1.12 -2.64
CA CYS A 852 4.49 -2.53 -3.01
C CYS A 852 5.44 -2.78 -4.20
N GLY A 853 6.26 -3.82 -4.10
CA GLY A 853 7.22 -4.22 -5.12
C GLY A 853 8.61 -3.59 -5.00
N VAL A 854 8.81 -2.64 -4.09
CA VAL A 854 10.14 -2.08 -3.81
C VAL A 854 10.91 -2.98 -2.85
N HIS A 855 12.18 -3.22 -3.17
CA HIS A 855 13.13 -3.93 -2.32
C HIS A 855 14.25 -2.99 -1.88
N LEU A 856 14.24 -2.62 -0.61
CA LEU A 856 15.29 -1.85 0.03
C LEU A 856 16.36 -2.82 0.54
N ALA A 857 17.51 -2.91 -0.12
CA ALA A 857 18.51 -3.95 0.12
C ALA A 857 19.96 -3.50 -0.10
N ASP A 858 20.25 -2.21 0.00
CA ASP A 858 21.58 -1.64 -0.22
C ASP A 858 22.40 -1.47 1.08
N GLY A 859 21.91 -2.00 2.19
CA GLY A 859 22.58 -2.14 3.48
C GLY A 859 22.60 -3.60 3.95
N ASP A 860 22.94 -3.84 5.23
CA ASP A 860 22.93 -5.18 5.85
C ASP A 860 21.54 -5.52 6.46
N VAL A 861 20.62 -4.57 6.43
CA VAL A 861 19.21 -4.74 6.73
C VAL A 861 18.42 -4.51 5.46
N SER A 862 17.52 -5.42 5.11
CA SER A 862 16.63 -5.27 3.96
C SER A 862 15.16 -5.32 4.37
N TYR A 863 14.35 -4.64 3.58
CA TYR A 863 12.90 -4.71 3.67
C TYR A 863 12.29 -4.77 2.27
N HIS A 864 11.31 -5.67 2.08
CA HIS A 864 10.47 -5.64 0.89
C HIS A 864 9.01 -5.89 1.23
N MET A 865 8.13 -5.37 0.38
CA MET A 865 6.72 -5.68 0.41
C MET A 865 6.28 -6.16 -0.97
N ARG A 866 5.86 -7.43 -1.05
CA ARG A 866 5.32 -7.99 -2.30
C ARG A 866 3.82 -7.79 -2.41
N SER A 867 3.28 -7.92 -3.62
CA SER A 867 1.85 -8.01 -3.85
C SER A 867 1.28 -9.33 -3.31
N GLY A 868 0.03 -9.30 -2.84
CA GLY A 868 -0.76 -10.48 -2.48
C GLY A 868 -0.98 -10.68 -0.98
N LYS A 869 -1.56 -11.85 -0.66
CA LYS A 869 -2.04 -12.22 0.68
C LYS A 869 -0.94 -12.80 1.56
N HIS A 870 -1.32 -13.11 2.80
CA HIS A 870 -0.49 -13.77 3.83
C HIS A 870 0.10 -15.10 3.34
N ASP A 871 1.33 -15.11 2.82
CA ASP A 871 2.02 -16.27 2.27
C ASP A 871 3.55 -16.08 2.24
N LEU A 872 4.30 -17.16 2.02
CA LEU A 872 5.71 -17.14 1.61
C LEU A 872 5.78 -17.65 0.16
N THR A 873 6.20 -16.80 -0.75
CA THR A 873 6.09 -17.04 -2.19
C THR A 873 7.45 -17.12 -2.87
N PRO A 874 7.52 -17.65 -4.12
CA PRO A 874 8.76 -17.60 -4.90
C PRO A 874 9.34 -16.19 -5.07
N THR A 875 8.52 -15.15 -4.99
CA THR A 875 8.98 -13.75 -5.04
C THR A 875 9.82 -13.41 -3.81
N ASP A 876 9.36 -13.77 -2.60
CA ASP A 876 10.12 -13.56 -1.36
C ASP A 876 11.46 -14.30 -1.42
N TRP A 877 11.45 -15.55 -1.87
CA TRP A 877 12.66 -16.37 -2.02
C TRP A 877 13.66 -15.74 -2.99
N ARG A 878 13.22 -15.23 -4.15
CA ARG A 878 14.10 -14.51 -5.09
C ARG A 878 14.74 -13.28 -4.46
N LEU A 879 13.96 -12.51 -3.69
CA LEU A 879 14.46 -11.30 -3.04
C LEU A 879 15.46 -11.62 -1.91
N TYR A 880 15.23 -12.68 -1.13
CA TYR A 880 16.19 -13.17 -0.15
C TYR A 880 17.49 -13.64 -0.81
N MET A 881 17.41 -14.42 -1.89
CA MET A 881 18.59 -14.84 -2.65
C MET A 881 19.34 -13.66 -3.28
N ASN A 882 18.61 -12.67 -3.84
CA ASN A 882 19.23 -11.45 -4.37
C ASN A 882 19.99 -10.69 -3.27
N PHE A 883 19.42 -10.61 -2.07
CA PHE A 883 20.06 -9.97 -0.93
C PHE A 883 21.33 -10.73 -0.49
N ALA A 884 21.29 -12.05 -0.40
CA ALA A 884 22.46 -12.87 -0.14
C ALA A 884 23.53 -12.74 -1.24
N ASP A 885 23.15 -12.70 -2.53
CA ASP A 885 24.06 -12.52 -3.67
C ASP A 885 24.77 -11.15 -3.63
N SER A 886 24.05 -10.07 -3.26
CA SER A 886 24.64 -8.74 -3.11
C SER A 886 25.72 -8.69 -2.02
N HIS A 887 25.67 -9.61 -1.04
CA HIS A 887 26.66 -9.82 0.00
C HIS A 887 27.70 -10.92 -0.34
N GLY A 888 27.78 -11.31 -1.61
CA GLY A 888 28.83 -12.21 -2.13
C GLY A 888 28.68 -13.69 -1.74
N TRP A 889 27.46 -14.15 -1.42
CA TRP A 889 27.27 -15.55 -1.01
C TRP A 889 27.51 -16.56 -2.15
N ASN A 890 27.17 -16.18 -3.37
CA ASN A 890 27.35 -17.02 -4.57
C ASN A 890 28.68 -16.81 -5.31
N ARG A 891 29.62 -16.05 -4.74
CA ARG A 891 30.94 -15.78 -5.35
C ARG A 891 32.02 -16.72 -4.86
#